data_895c7076603eedeb7fecbe48eb105366
#
_entry.id   895c7076603eedeb7fecbe48eb105366
#
_cell.length_a   1.000
_cell.length_b   1.000
_cell.length_c   1.000
_cell.angle_alpha   90.00
_cell.angle_beta   90.00
_cell.angle_gamma   90.00
#
_symmetry.space_group_name_H-M   'P 1'
#
loop_
_entity.id
_entity.type
_entity.pdbx_description
1 polymer ?
#
loop_
_entity_poly.entity_id
_entity_poly.type
_entity_poly.pdbx_seq_one_letter_code
_entity_poly.pdbx_strand_id
1 'polypeptide(L)'
;MATLLFLVYLAFTLTVLYRRLNPLIWEIGSAIYLLIATFFVGMHWLPGILIWLVVIGTVIVLRVDAVRDAISDFLFARLGNSIPKLSKTEEEALNAGDTWLEKDIFTGSPDWERLANISTVLTAEEQAFVDNETQTLCDMLDEWKISQASDLSDEVWNYIKENGFFGLVIPKEYGGKGFSARAHSDIVMKIASRSGVAAVTVMVPNSLGPGELLTHYGTEEQKAQYLPNLAKGLDIPCFALTEPGAGSDATSIQSEAIVLKKKVGDKEILGLNVSLNKRWITLAPVATLIGLAVNLKDPQGLLKGEGEEGITCLLIPRDTENLEIGNRHLPASQPFMNGTIRGKDIFVPISTIIGGQKNAGHGWQMLVECLSIGRSISLPALGAASSTIAYLTTGAFSRIRRQFNTEIGQFEGVEEKLAEIAGLNYLANATRLLTVAAVNEHKKPSVASAMTKYFNTEFGRITINNAMDVHAGRAVVVGPRNYLTSCYLGIPVSITVEGANIMSRNLLIFGQGSMACHPFVRDEFYAVSRDDKMAFRQLIWKHIYYFMHNFAKGLCSGWTAGLLINAPRSALKREYQRLARLSHAYAWLADLSLIYLGGDLKRKERLSARLADGMSYLYMAMASLRYYQQNEEHEDQKLHAKWAVTYCFYQAQKAMLSFCRNFPSKPLGFLVRVLLFPFGQTMHYPGDRLDHHLAQLMMRNNHYRDGIKQSIYLSGDAKQPIDKMEHALQLLINHGDLYRKIKDLKRFKFDALKEQLAIKVGKGELTQQEMDTLIAVEKARWDAIQVDEFSFESMKKKSFASVTDMLPNPLD
;
A
#
# COMPACT_ATOMS: atom_id res chain seq x y z
N MET A 1 -48.12 3.41 -26.76
CA MET A 1 -48.17 1.99 -26.38
C MET A 1 -46.91 1.23 -26.80
N ALA A 2 -46.44 1.30 -28.02
CA ALA A 2 -45.21 0.67 -28.52
C ALA A 2 -43.94 1.01 -27.71
N THR A 3 -43.70 2.28 -27.44
CA THR A 3 -42.55 2.76 -26.63
C THR A 3 -42.58 2.18 -25.23
N LEU A 4 -43.75 2.13 -24.56
CA LEU A 4 -43.85 1.56 -23.24
C LEU A 4 -43.56 0.05 -23.25
N LEU A 5 -44.11 -0.68 -24.21
CA LEU A 5 -43.89 -2.11 -24.37
C LEU A 5 -42.38 -2.39 -24.64
N PHE A 6 -41.72 -1.58 -25.44
CA PHE A 6 -40.28 -1.68 -25.67
C PHE A 6 -39.48 -1.43 -24.39
N LEU A 7 -39.80 -0.41 -23.58
CA LEU A 7 -39.14 -0.15 -22.30
C LEU A 7 -39.33 -1.31 -21.31
N VAL A 8 -40.52 -1.91 -21.26
CA VAL A 8 -40.77 -3.11 -20.45
C VAL A 8 -39.92 -4.28 -20.91
N TYR A 9 -39.82 -4.51 -22.22
CA TYR A 9 -38.96 -5.56 -22.76
C TYR A 9 -37.47 -5.30 -22.48
N LEU A 10 -37.03 -4.07 -22.61
CA LEU A 10 -35.64 -3.71 -22.25
C LEU A 10 -35.37 -3.97 -20.75
N ALA A 11 -36.28 -3.56 -19.87
CA ALA A 11 -36.17 -3.81 -18.44
C ALA A 11 -36.17 -5.32 -18.13
N PHE A 12 -37.00 -6.10 -18.81
CA PHE A 12 -37.01 -7.57 -18.71
C PHE A 12 -35.67 -8.17 -19.13
N THR A 13 -35.13 -7.79 -20.30
CA THR A 13 -33.84 -8.27 -20.81
C THR A 13 -32.70 -7.94 -19.83
N LEU A 14 -32.65 -6.67 -19.35
CA LEU A 14 -31.68 -6.27 -18.34
C LEU A 14 -31.83 -7.05 -17.03
N THR A 15 -33.05 -7.37 -16.61
CA THR A 15 -33.29 -8.17 -15.40
C THR A 15 -32.76 -9.61 -15.57
N VAL A 16 -33.01 -10.23 -16.72
CA VAL A 16 -32.49 -11.58 -17.03
C VAL A 16 -30.96 -11.59 -16.98
N LEU A 17 -30.31 -10.65 -17.61
CA LEU A 17 -28.84 -10.50 -17.61
C LEU A 17 -28.31 -10.17 -16.20
N TYR A 18 -28.96 -9.25 -15.49
CA TYR A 18 -28.55 -8.82 -14.14
C TYR A 18 -28.64 -9.94 -13.10
N ARG A 19 -29.72 -10.75 -13.17
CA ARG A 19 -30.00 -11.86 -12.23
C ARG A 19 -29.36 -13.17 -12.67
N ARG A 20 -28.70 -13.23 -13.82
CA ARG A 20 -28.16 -14.46 -14.43
C ARG A 20 -29.22 -15.55 -14.55
N LEU A 21 -30.43 -15.19 -14.99
CA LEU A 21 -31.48 -16.15 -15.20
C LEU A 21 -31.16 -17.02 -16.42
N ASN A 22 -31.81 -18.21 -16.48
CA ASN A 22 -31.64 -19.12 -17.61
C ASN A 22 -31.99 -18.41 -18.95
N PRO A 23 -31.14 -18.48 -19.98
CA PRO A 23 -31.37 -17.86 -21.28
C PRO A 23 -32.74 -18.24 -21.92
N LEU A 24 -33.27 -19.42 -21.62
CA LEU A 24 -34.59 -19.85 -22.05
C LEU A 24 -35.72 -18.89 -21.61
N ILE A 25 -35.57 -18.29 -20.41
CA ILE A 25 -36.56 -17.30 -19.92
C ILE A 25 -36.56 -16.06 -20.82
N TRP A 26 -35.36 -15.62 -21.24
CA TRP A 26 -35.25 -14.52 -22.17
C TRP A 26 -35.82 -14.84 -23.55
N GLU A 27 -35.55 -16.03 -24.07
CA GLU A 27 -36.07 -16.50 -25.37
C GLU A 27 -37.61 -16.52 -25.37
N ILE A 28 -38.24 -17.11 -24.35
CA ILE A 28 -39.70 -17.16 -24.20
C ILE A 28 -40.28 -15.75 -24.08
N GLY A 29 -39.70 -14.92 -23.19
CA GLY A 29 -40.14 -13.54 -23.00
C GLY A 29 -40.00 -12.68 -24.26
N SER A 30 -38.94 -12.89 -25.04
CA SER A 30 -38.71 -12.22 -26.31
C SER A 30 -39.73 -12.66 -27.36
N ALA A 31 -40.07 -13.95 -27.45
CA ALA A 31 -41.12 -14.44 -28.34
C ALA A 31 -42.49 -13.83 -27.99
N ILE A 32 -42.84 -13.79 -26.69
CA ILE A 32 -44.09 -13.17 -26.24
C ILE A 32 -44.10 -11.68 -26.56
N TYR A 33 -42.99 -10.94 -26.32
CA TYR A 33 -42.87 -9.54 -26.66
C TYR A 33 -43.07 -9.29 -28.16
N LEU A 34 -42.43 -10.07 -29.00
CA LEU A 34 -42.53 -9.93 -30.44
C LEU A 34 -43.95 -10.23 -30.96
N LEU A 35 -44.63 -11.24 -30.43
CA LEU A 35 -46.03 -11.52 -30.77
C LEU A 35 -46.95 -10.37 -30.41
N ILE A 36 -46.84 -9.84 -29.18
CA ILE A 36 -47.65 -8.70 -28.72
C ILE A 36 -47.34 -7.46 -29.54
N ALA A 37 -46.09 -7.13 -29.77
CA ALA A 37 -45.67 -5.96 -30.48
C ALA A 37 -46.12 -5.95 -31.95
N THR A 38 -46.08 -7.14 -32.61
CA THR A 38 -46.45 -7.26 -34.02
C THR A 38 -47.98 -7.28 -34.19
N PHE A 39 -48.70 -8.10 -33.45
CA PHE A 39 -50.11 -8.37 -33.73
C PHE A 39 -51.11 -7.48 -32.93
N PHE A 40 -50.72 -6.96 -31.77
CA PHE A 40 -51.65 -6.21 -30.91
C PHE A 40 -51.30 -4.72 -30.81
N VAL A 41 -50.02 -4.34 -30.98
CA VAL A 41 -49.58 -2.93 -30.84
C VAL A 41 -49.39 -2.23 -32.17
N GLY A 42 -49.25 -3.00 -33.28
CA GLY A 42 -49.09 -2.43 -34.62
C GLY A 42 -47.73 -1.73 -34.77
N MET A 43 -46.63 -2.40 -34.39
CA MET A 43 -45.29 -1.84 -34.50
C MET A 43 -44.94 -1.50 -35.98
N HIS A 44 -44.35 -0.32 -36.20
CA HIS A 44 -43.84 0.08 -37.53
C HIS A 44 -42.98 -1.05 -38.11
N TRP A 45 -43.20 -1.37 -39.38
CA TRP A 45 -42.59 -2.51 -40.07
C TRP A 45 -41.07 -2.51 -40.00
N LEU A 46 -40.39 -1.38 -40.17
CA LEU A 46 -38.92 -1.28 -40.18
C LEU A 46 -38.27 -1.54 -38.81
N PRO A 47 -38.62 -0.88 -37.69
CA PRO A 47 -38.16 -1.26 -36.40
C PRO A 47 -38.56 -2.69 -35.99
N GLY A 48 -39.72 -3.15 -36.42
CA GLY A 48 -40.20 -4.50 -36.19
C GLY A 48 -39.27 -5.55 -36.79
N ILE A 49 -38.95 -5.44 -38.05
CA ILE A 49 -38.00 -6.37 -38.71
C ILE A 49 -36.64 -6.33 -38.03
N LEU A 50 -36.10 -5.17 -37.69
CA LEU A 50 -34.80 -5.06 -37.01
C LEU A 50 -34.79 -5.81 -35.67
N ILE A 51 -35.83 -5.64 -34.85
CA ILE A 51 -35.93 -6.33 -33.57
C ILE A 51 -36.10 -7.85 -33.77
N TRP A 52 -36.91 -8.30 -34.75
CA TRP A 52 -37.03 -9.70 -35.10
C TRP A 52 -35.69 -10.30 -35.51
N LEU A 53 -34.93 -9.62 -36.37
CA LEU A 53 -33.59 -10.09 -36.78
C LEU A 53 -32.61 -10.19 -35.63
N VAL A 54 -32.63 -9.23 -34.71
CA VAL A 54 -31.76 -9.26 -33.53
C VAL A 54 -32.13 -10.42 -32.60
N VAL A 55 -33.43 -10.63 -32.33
CA VAL A 55 -33.87 -11.71 -31.44
C VAL A 55 -33.58 -13.08 -32.05
N ILE A 56 -33.97 -13.29 -33.33
CA ILE A 56 -33.72 -14.55 -34.03
C ILE A 56 -32.22 -14.82 -34.13
N GLY A 57 -31.43 -13.83 -34.55
CA GLY A 57 -29.97 -13.95 -34.59
C GLY A 57 -29.35 -14.31 -33.25
N THR A 58 -29.82 -13.72 -32.16
CA THR A 58 -29.38 -14.08 -30.80
C THR A 58 -29.76 -15.52 -30.43
N VAL A 59 -31.00 -15.95 -30.73
CA VAL A 59 -31.44 -17.32 -30.47
C VAL A 59 -30.63 -18.35 -31.30
N ILE A 60 -30.32 -18.03 -32.57
CA ILE A 60 -29.45 -18.89 -33.42
C ILE A 60 -28.07 -19.00 -32.78
N VAL A 61 -27.47 -17.90 -32.36
CA VAL A 61 -26.17 -17.89 -31.66
C VAL A 61 -26.19 -18.69 -30.36
N LEU A 62 -27.29 -18.62 -29.59
CA LEU A 62 -27.40 -19.34 -28.32
C LEU A 62 -27.68 -20.82 -28.50
N ARG A 63 -28.33 -21.29 -29.60
CA ARG A 63 -28.86 -22.65 -29.79
C ARG A 63 -28.16 -23.47 -30.86
N VAL A 64 -27.50 -22.85 -31.83
CA VAL A 64 -26.86 -23.55 -32.95
C VAL A 64 -25.36 -23.67 -32.66
N ASP A 65 -24.92 -24.88 -32.32
CA ASP A 65 -23.53 -25.17 -31.97
C ASP A 65 -22.56 -24.81 -33.09
N ALA A 66 -22.90 -25.11 -34.37
CA ALA A 66 -22.05 -24.76 -35.50
C ALA A 66 -21.78 -23.23 -35.62
N VAL A 67 -22.77 -22.40 -35.28
CA VAL A 67 -22.58 -20.92 -35.27
C VAL A 67 -21.69 -20.51 -34.12
N ARG A 68 -21.89 -21.07 -32.94
CA ARG A 68 -21.03 -20.83 -31.79
C ARG A 68 -19.59 -21.21 -32.04
N ASP A 69 -19.38 -22.37 -32.65
CA ASP A 69 -18.07 -22.89 -33.01
C ASP A 69 -17.37 -21.97 -34.02
N ALA A 70 -18.08 -21.57 -35.09
CA ALA A 70 -17.53 -20.64 -36.08
C ALA A 70 -17.13 -19.29 -35.49
N ILE A 71 -17.96 -18.72 -34.59
CA ILE A 71 -17.63 -17.49 -33.87
C ILE A 71 -16.41 -17.71 -32.99
N SER A 72 -16.36 -18.80 -32.24
CA SER A 72 -15.24 -19.12 -31.36
C SER A 72 -13.92 -19.28 -32.12
N ASP A 73 -13.95 -19.97 -33.28
CA ASP A 73 -12.77 -20.17 -34.14
C ASP A 73 -12.28 -18.84 -34.74
N PHE A 74 -13.20 -17.97 -35.15
CA PHE A 74 -12.85 -16.63 -35.59
C PHE A 74 -12.17 -15.81 -34.46
N LEU A 75 -12.73 -15.85 -33.25
CA LEU A 75 -12.14 -15.16 -32.08
C LEU A 75 -10.79 -15.75 -31.70
N PHE A 76 -10.68 -17.09 -31.74
CA PHE A 76 -9.42 -17.80 -31.47
C PHE A 76 -8.30 -17.34 -32.41
N ALA A 77 -8.56 -17.33 -33.72
CA ALA A 77 -7.60 -16.89 -34.73
C ALA A 77 -7.21 -15.42 -34.54
N ARG A 78 -8.18 -14.57 -34.23
CA ARG A 78 -7.93 -13.14 -34.02
C ARG A 78 -7.13 -12.87 -32.75
N LEU A 79 -7.44 -13.55 -31.64
CA LEU A 79 -6.70 -13.44 -30.39
C LEU A 79 -5.29 -14.00 -30.51
N GLY A 80 -5.12 -15.15 -31.20
CA GLY A 80 -3.80 -15.74 -31.46
C GLY A 80 -2.84 -14.79 -32.16
N ASN A 81 -3.36 -13.95 -33.05
CA ASN A 81 -2.58 -12.92 -33.75
C ASN A 81 -2.34 -11.64 -32.92
N SER A 82 -3.12 -11.43 -31.87
CA SER A 82 -3.12 -10.18 -31.09
C SER A 82 -2.45 -10.34 -29.71
N ILE A 83 -2.34 -11.56 -29.23
CA ILE A 83 -1.74 -11.88 -27.93
C ILE A 83 -0.22 -11.91 -28.09
N PRO A 84 0.54 -11.03 -27.42
CA PRO A 84 1.99 -11.13 -27.39
C PRO A 84 2.39 -12.41 -26.65
N LYS A 85 3.39 -13.13 -27.14
CA LYS A 85 3.98 -14.23 -26.37
C LYS A 85 4.53 -13.65 -25.07
N LEU A 86 4.12 -14.23 -23.94
CA LEU A 86 4.73 -13.88 -22.65
C LEU A 86 6.19 -14.35 -22.66
N SER A 87 7.06 -13.52 -22.12
CA SER A 87 8.40 -13.99 -21.78
C SER A 87 8.31 -14.95 -20.58
N LYS A 88 9.32 -15.82 -20.41
CA LYS A 88 9.39 -16.73 -19.26
C LYS A 88 9.25 -15.97 -17.92
N THR A 89 9.94 -14.85 -17.78
CA THR A 89 9.88 -14.02 -16.57
C THR A 89 8.49 -13.37 -16.33
N GLU A 90 7.75 -13.01 -17.39
CA GLU A 90 6.36 -12.53 -17.26
C GLU A 90 5.42 -13.66 -16.81
N GLU A 91 5.60 -14.87 -17.34
CA GLU A 91 4.81 -16.05 -16.94
C GLU A 91 5.10 -16.43 -15.48
N GLU A 92 6.37 -16.47 -15.07
CA GLU A 92 6.79 -16.68 -13.68
C GLU A 92 6.16 -15.63 -12.74
N ALA A 93 6.20 -14.36 -13.12
CA ALA A 93 5.61 -13.28 -12.32
C ALA A 93 4.07 -13.40 -12.19
N LEU A 94 3.38 -13.86 -13.23
CA LEU A 94 1.93 -14.09 -13.19
C LEU A 94 1.54 -15.32 -12.33
N ASN A 95 2.39 -16.33 -12.29
CA ASN A 95 2.16 -17.54 -11.51
C ASN A 95 2.61 -17.42 -10.05
N ALA A 96 3.47 -16.44 -9.74
CA ALA A 96 4.08 -16.26 -8.42
C ALA A 96 3.15 -15.60 -7.38
N GLY A 97 1.97 -15.08 -7.75
CA GLY A 97 1.11 -14.33 -6.86
C GLY A 97 -0.32 -14.82 -6.78
N ASP A 98 -0.94 -14.64 -5.61
CA ASP A 98 -2.36 -14.88 -5.36
C ASP A 98 -3.17 -13.60 -5.56
N THR A 99 -4.47 -13.78 -5.81
CA THR A 99 -5.47 -12.72 -5.73
C THR A 99 -6.15 -12.71 -4.36
N TRP A 100 -6.53 -11.52 -3.92
CA TRP A 100 -7.23 -11.27 -2.66
C TRP A 100 -8.59 -10.61 -2.93
N LEU A 101 -9.02 -9.69 -2.09
CA LEU A 101 -10.30 -8.97 -2.22
C LEU A 101 -10.36 -8.00 -3.42
N GLU A 102 -9.24 -7.64 -4.02
CA GLU A 102 -9.21 -6.87 -5.27
C GLU A 102 -9.87 -7.61 -6.43
N LYS A 103 -9.87 -8.95 -6.39
CA LYS A 103 -10.62 -9.77 -7.36
C LYS A 103 -12.12 -9.51 -7.29
N ASP A 104 -12.67 -9.33 -6.10
CA ASP A 104 -14.10 -9.08 -5.90
C ASP A 104 -14.52 -7.74 -6.52
N ILE A 105 -13.65 -6.73 -6.40
CA ILE A 105 -13.82 -5.42 -7.04
C ILE A 105 -13.70 -5.57 -8.57
N PHE A 106 -12.68 -6.28 -9.02
CA PHE A 106 -12.42 -6.50 -10.44
C PHE A 106 -13.58 -7.21 -11.13
N THR A 107 -14.20 -8.17 -10.47
CA THR A 107 -15.35 -8.93 -10.98
C THR A 107 -16.70 -8.22 -10.78
N GLY A 108 -16.74 -7.07 -10.14
CA GLY A 108 -17.96 -6.35 -9.83
C GLY A 108 -18.88 -7.10 -8.86
N SER A 109 -18.33 -7.86 -7.94
CA SER A 109 -19.10 -8.70 -7.01
C SER A 109 -18.44 -8.74 -5.62
N PRO A 110 -18.41 -7.60 -4.89
CA PRO A 110 -17.84 -7.54 -3.55
C PRO A 110 -18.53 -8.53 -2.61
N ASP A 111 -17.73 -9.36 -1.92
CA ASP A 111 -18.20 -10.33 -0.92
C ASP A 111 -18.13 -9.69 0.47
N TRP A 112 -19.30 -9.25 0.95
CA TRP A 112 -19.43 -8.57 2.23
C TRP A 112 -19.30 -9.49 3.42
N GLU A 113 -19.69 -10.75 3.29
CA GLU A 113 -19.58 -11.75 4.36
C GLU A 113 -18.12 -12.14 4.58
N ARG A 114 -17.41 -12.40 3.51
CA ARG A 114 -15.95 -12.63 3.57
C ARG A 114 -15.24 -11.44 4.18
N LEU A 115 -15.55 -10.21 3.72
CA LEU A 115 -14.95 -8.99 4.25
C LEU A 115 -15.20 -8.85 5.77
N ALA A 116 -16.42 -9.13 6.24
CA ALA A 116 -16.77 -9.02 7.64
C ALA A 116 -16.05 -10.02 8.56
N ASN A 117 -15.62 -11.15 8.02
CA ASN A 117 -14.95 -12.22 8.78
C ASN A 117 -13.42 -12.07 8.82
N ILE A 118 -12.83 -11.13 8.06
CA ILE A 118 -11.38 -10.89 8.08
C ILE A 118 -10.98 -10.31 9.44
N SER A 119 -10.03 -10.95 10.09
CA SER A 119 -9.47 -10.50 11.36
C SER A 119 -7.94 -10.56 11.35
N THR A 120 -7.32 -9.62 12.03
CA THR A 120 -5.87 -9.58 12.27
C THR A 120 -5.63 -9.22 13.73
N VAL A 121 -5.72 -10.21 14.60
CA VAL A 121 -5.46 -10.03 16.03
C VAL A 121 -4.06 -10.53 16.32
N LEU A 122 -3.29 -9.77 17.12
CA LEU A 122 -2.00 -10.22 17.63
C LEU A 122 -2.22 -11.32 18.68
N THR A 123 -1.33 -12.30 18.71
CA THR A 123 -1.23 -13.21 19.84
C THR A 123 -0.70 -12.47 21.09
N ALA A 124 -0.88 -13.05 22.28
CA ALA A 124 -0.36 -12.46 23.52
C ALA A 124 1.17 -12.29 23.48
N GLU A 125 1.90 -13.23 22.86
CA GLU A 125 3.35 -13.17 22.69
C GLU A 125 3.77 -12.03 21.76
N GLU A 126 3.07 -11.86 20.62
CA GLU A 126 3.30 -10.78 19.66
C GLU A 126 3.02 -9.41 20.29
N GLN A 127 1.89 -9.29 21.00
CA GLN A 127 1.54 -8.05 21.68
C GLN A 127 2.59 -7.71 22.75
N ALA A 128 3.02 -8.68 23.56
CA ALA A 128 4.06 -8.48 24.56
C ALA A 128 5.37 -7.98 23.92
N PHE A 129 5.77 -8.53 22.77
CA PHE A 129 6.97 -8.08 22.05
C PHE A 129 6.84 -6.64 21.55
N VAL A 130 5.66 -6.25 21.06
CA VAL A 130 5.38 -4.86 20.65
C VAL A 130 5.45 -3.92 21.87
N ASP A 131 4.92 -4.35 23.01
CA ASP A 131 4.80 -3.49 24.20
C ASP A 131 6.09 -3.39 25.01
N ASN A 132 6.93 -4.42 24.99
CA ASN A 132 8.15 -4.49 25.80
C ASN A 132 9.43 -4.34 24.97
N GLU A 133 9.80 -5.35 24.16
CA GLU A 133 11.07 -5.35 23.43
C GLU A 133 11.14 -4.21 22.39
N THR A 134 10.03 -4.00 21.65
CA THR A 134 9.98 -2.90 20.66
C THR A 134 9.94 -1.54 21.35
N GLN A 135 9.26 -1.41 22.49
CA GLN A 135 9.25 -0.19 23.29
C GLN A 135 10.67 0.13 23.79
N THR A 136 11.35 -0.86 24.39
CA THR A 136 12.74 -0.71 24.89
C THR A 136 13.70 -0.32 23.78
N LEU A 137 13.61 -0.96 22.60
CA LEU A 137 14.39 -0.55 21.44
C LEU A 137 14.16 0.95 21.11
N CYS A 138 12.89 1.38 21.05
CA CYS A 138 12.55 2.76 20.77
C CYS A 138 13.06 3.75 21.84
N ASP A 139 13.07 3.35 23.12
CA ASP A 139 13.62 4.16 24.22
C ASP A 139 15.13 4.41 24.09
N MET A 140 15.87 3.44 23.50
CA MET A 140 17.30 3.56 23.23
C MET A 140 17.62 4.46 22.02
N LEU A 141 16.67 4.72 21.13
CA LEU A 141 16.89 5.46 19.89
C LEU A 141 16.89 6.97 20.12
N ASP A 142 17.87 7.65 19.55
CA ASP A 142 17.97 9.10 19.48
C ASP A 142 18.28 9.49 18.03
N GLU A 143 17.24 9.90 17.30
CA GLU A 143 17.35 10.18 15.84
C GLU A 143 18.36 11.27 15.52
N TRP A 144 18.50 12.27 16.42
CA TRP A 144 19.49 13.34 16.24
C TRP A 144 20.91 12.79 16.37
N LYS A 145 21.19 11.98 17.41
CA LYS A 145 22.52 11.36 17.58
C LYS A 145 22.84 10.41 16.45
N ILE A 146 21.85 9.60 16.01
CA ILE A 146 21.99 8.69 14.87
C ILE A 146 22.37 9.48 13.60
N SER A 147 21.72 10.62 13.36
CA SER A 147 22.04 11.47 12.20
C SER A 147 23.46 12.03 12.25
N GLN A 148 23.95 12.40 13.44
CA GLN A 148 25.32 12.92 13.64
C GLN A 148 26.39 11.83 13.55
N ALA A 149 26.14 10.68 14.17
CA ALA A 149 27.04 9.52 14.12
C ALA A 149 27.05 8.81 12.76
N SER A 150 26.01 9.04 11.94
CA SER A 150 25.75 8.32 10.71
C SER A 150 25.61 6.80 10.89
N ASP A 151 25.20 6.35 12.07
CA ASP A 151 24.98 4.95 12.44
C ASP A 151 24.14 4.83 13.71
N LEU A 152 23.61 3.64 13.97
CA LEU A 152 23.10 3.23 15.27
C LEU A 152 24.26 3.02 16.24
N SER A 153 24.04 3.21 17.53
CA SER A 153 25.06 2.89 18.54
C SER A 153 25.27 1.38 18.66
N ASP A 154 26.44 0.96 19.15
CA ASP A 154 26.76 -0.45 19.38
C ASP A 154 25.75 -1.12 20.33
N GLU A 155 25.26 -0.39 21.33
CA GLU A 155 24.24 -0.86 22.26
C GLU A 155 22.92 -1.17 21.53
N VAL A 156 22.49 -0.31 20.61
CA VAL A 156 21.30 -0.53 19.78
C VAL A 156 21.50 -1.71 18.84
N TRP A 157 22.66 -1.82 18.18
CA TRP A 157 22.98 -2.97 17.32
C TRP A 157 22.92 -4.28 18.13
N ASN A 158 23.50 -4.32 19.32
CA ASN A 158 23.51 -5.50 20.17
C ASN A 158 22.09 -5.85 20.63
N TYR A 159 21.31 -4.85 21.05
CA TYR A 159 19.92 -5.07 21.47
C TYR A 159 19.06 -5.67 20.35
N ILE A 160 19.17 -5.16 19.11
CA ILE A 160 18.47 -5.70 17.93
C ILE A 160 18.81 -7.18 17.71
N LYS A 161 20.10 -7.54 17.80
CA LYS A 161 20.58 -8.91 17.61
C LYS A 161 20.09 -9.84 18.73
N GLU A 162 20.36 -9.50 19.98
CA GLU A 162 20.11 -10.32 21.16
C GLU A 162 18.62 -10.59 21.39
N ASN A 163 17.74 -9.63 21.02
CA ASN A 163 16.29 -9.79 21.19
C ASN A 163 15.57 -10.36 19.95
N GLY A 164 16.32 -10.75 18.92
CA GLY A 164 15.80 -11.50 17.78
C GLY A 164 15.02 -10.66 16.76
N PHE A 165 15.27 -9.35 16.66
CA PHE A 165 14.61 -8.49 15.67
C PHE A 165 14.96 -8.87 14.23
N PHE A 166 16.06 -9.57 13.98
CA PHE A 166 16.39 -10.05 12.62
C PHE A 166 15.68 -11.35 12.25
N GLY A 167 15.07 -12.03 13.23
CA GLY A 167 14.40 -13.32 13.05
C GLY A 167 12.89 -13.27 13.31
N LEU A 168 12.21 -12.13 13.11
CA LEU A 168 10.77 -12.00 13.39
C LEU A 168 9.94 -13.03 12.62
N VAL A 169 10.24 -13.23 11.33
CA VAL A 169 9.50 -14.13 10.43
C VAL A 169 10.11 -15.55 10.34
N ILE A 170 11.34 -15.73 10.81
CA ILE A 170 12.00 -17.05 10.81
C ILE A 170 11.23 -17.99 11.75
N PRO A 171 10.92 -19.24 11.33
CA PRO A 171 10.18 -20.18 12.15
C PRO A 171 10.88 -20.49 13.48
N LYS A 172 10.08 -20.79 14.52
CA LYS A 172 10.57 -21.10 15.89
C LYS A 172 11.50 -22.31 15.92
N GLU A 173 11.31 -23.27 15.04
CA GLU A 173 12.17 -24.48 14.94
C GLU A 173 13.64 -24.15 14.59
N TYR A 174 13.88 -23.00 13.92
CA TYR A 174 15.21 -22.47 13.62
C TYR A 174 15.64 -21.37 14.61
N GLY A 175 14.91 -21.19 15.72
CA GLY A 175 15.24 -20.20 16.74
C GLY A 175 14.75 -18.78 16.45
N GLY A 176 13.93 -18.58 15.42
CA GLY A 176 13.24 -17.32 15.13
C GLY A 176 12.00 -17.11 16.00
N LYS A 177 11.30 -16.00 15.78
CA LYS A 177 10.05 -15.67 16.51
C LYS A 177 8.82 -16.31 15.87
N GLY A 178 8.82 -16.57 14.55
CA GLY A 178 7.69 -17.10 13.81
C GLY A 178 6.44 -16.20 13.92
N PHE A 179 6.65 -14.88 13.95
CA PHE A 179 5.57 -13.90 14.11
C PHE A 179 4.75 -13.72 12.84
N SER A 180 3.49 -13.34 13.02
CA SER A 180 2.57 -13.04 11.94
C SER A 180 2.97 -11.77 11.16
N ALA A 181 2.44 -11.63 9.94
CA ALA A 181 2.61 -10.42 9.14
C ALA A 181 2.04 -9.19 9.86
N ARG A 182 1.01 -9.36 10.68
CA ARG A 182 0.46 -8.29 11.50
C ARG A 182 1.46 -7.81 12.54
N ALA A 183 2.06 -8.70 13.29
CA ALA A 183 3.07 -8.36 14.29
C ALA A 183 4.29 -7.69 13.66
N HIS A 184 4.81 -8.25 12.58
CA HIS A 184 5.92 -7.66 11.83
C HIS A 184 5.58 -6.21 11.38
N SER A 185 4.38 -5.98 10.83
CA SER A 185 3.92 -4.66 10.40
C SER A 185 3.81 -3.67 11.56
N ASP A 186 3.29 -4.09 12.72
CA ASP A 186 3.14 -3.22 13.89
C ASP A 186 4.50 -2.91 14.56
N ILE A 187 5.41 -3.88 14.62
CA ILE A 187 6.79 -3.68 15.09
C ILE A 187 7.51 -2.64 14.23
N VAL A 188 7.49 -2.82 12.90
CA VAL A 188 8.12 -1.88 11.96
C VAL A 188 7.48 -0.50 12.06
N MET A 189 6.15 -0.41 12.16
CA MET A 189 5.43 0.86 12.31
C MET A 189 5.85 1.60 13.60
N LYS A 190 5.95 0.89 14.72
CA LYS A 190 6.35 1.48 16.01
C LYS A 190 7.80 1.98 15.98
N ILE A 191 8.74 1.17 15.45
CA ILE A 191 10.14 1.59 15.30
C ILE A 191 10.24 2.78 14.34
N ALA A 192 9.55 2.75 13.19
CA ALA A 192 9.57 3.82 12.20
C ALA A 192 9.05 5.16 12.73
N SER A 193 8.14 5.12 13.69
CA SER A 193 7.65 6.33 14.34
C SER A 193 8.71 7.00 15.23
N ARG A 194 9.78 6.29 15.59
CA ARG A 194 10.89 6.80 16.38
C ARG A 194 12.16 7.03 15.55
N SER A 195 12.51 6.06 14.69
CA SER A 195 13.68 6.15 13.83
C SER A 195 13.47 5.37 12.51
N GLY A 196 13.56 6.10 11.40
CA GLY A 196 13.54 5.48 10.07
C GLY A 196 14.77 4.58 9.83
N VAL A 197 15.92 4.95 10.40
CA VAL A 197 17.18 4.19 10.30
C VAL A 197 17.04 2.81 10.95
N ALA A 198 16.55 2.77 12.19
CA ALA A 198 16.33 1.52 12.91
C ALA A 198 15.24 0.67 12.25
N ALA A 199 14.15 1.29 11.76
CA ALA A 199 13.09 0.59 11.05
C ALA A 199 13.61 -0.11 9.79
N VAL A 200 14.42 0.57 8.95
CA VAL A 200 15.03 -0.02 7.76
C VAL A 200 15.99 -1.15 8.14
N THR A 201 16.75 -1.00 9.23
CA THR A 201 17.67 -2.03 9.73
C THR A 201 16.94 -3.31 10.13
N VAL A 202 15.78 -3.20 10.79
CA VAL A 202 14.97 -4.35 11.21
C VAL A 202 14.14 -4.95 10.07
N MET A 203 13.55 -4.11 9.20
CA MET A 203 12.62 -4.60 8.18
C MET A 203 13.31 -5.41 7.08
N VAL A 204 14.54 -5.06 6.67
CA VAL A 204 15.19 -5.70 5.52
C VAL A 204 15.48 -7.18 5.76
N PRO A 205 16.04 -7.62 6.89
CA PRO A 205 16.20 -9.05 7.19
C PRO A 205 14.89 -9.85 7.16
N ASN A 206 13.79 -9.21 7.53
CA ASN A 206 12.47 -9.84 7.65
C ASN A 206 11.58 -9.71 6.38
N SER A 207 11.99 -8.99 5.34
CA SER A 207 11.17 -8.80 4.13
C SER A 207 11.92 -9.00 2.81
N LEU A 208 13.17 -8.58 2.72
CA LEU A 208 14.01 -8.68 1.53
C LEU A 208 15.29 -9.48 1.77
N GLY A 209 15.46 -9.98 2.97
CA GLY A 209 16.63 -10.77 3.34
C GLY A 209 16.56 -12.19 2.80
N PRO A 210 17.70 -12.89 2.71
CA PRO A 210 17.72 -14.30 2.34
C PRO A 210 16.99 -15.22 3.33
N GLY A 211 16.63 -14.77 4.52
CA GLY A 211 15.91 -15.56 5.52
C GLY A 211 14.58 -16.10 5.02
N GLU A 212 13.76 -15.28 4.39
CA GLU A 212 12.49 -15.71 3.81
C GLU A 212 12.68 -16.61 2.58
N LEU A 213 13.63 -16.27 1.70
CA LEU A 213 13.99 -17.12 0.57
C LEU A 213 14.44 -18.50 1.03
N LEU A 214 15.29 -18.58 2.06
CA LEU A 214 15.74 -19.85 2.65
C LEU A 214 14.61 -20.63 3.29
N THR A 215 13.72 -19.98 4.01
CA THR A 215 12.57 -20.64 4.66
C THR A 215 11.70 -21.34 3.64
N HIS A 216 11.43 -20.71 2.48
CA HIS A 216 10.55 -21.26 1.46
C HIS A 216 11.26 -22.17 0.46
N TYR A 217 12.50 -21.88 0.09
CA TYR A 217 13.18 -22.53 -1.03
C TYR A 217 14.50 -23.20 -0.66
N GLY A 218 15.10 -22.89 0.50
CA GLY A 218 16.36 -23.47 0.93
C GLY A 218 16.31 -24.99 1.02
N THR A 219 17.43 -25.65 0.75
CA THR A 219 17.58 -27.07 1.11
C THR A 219 17.59 -27.22 2.63
N GLU A 220 17.33 -28.39 3.16
CA GLU A 220 17.35 -28.63 4.61
C GLU A 220 18.72 -28.32 5.21
N GLU A 221 19.80 -28.60 4.47
CA GLU A 221 21.18 -28.27 4.88
C GLU A 221 21.36 -26.74 4.94
N GLN A 222 20.88 -25.99 3.93
CA GLN A 222 20.95 -24.53 3.92
C GLN A 222 20.13 -23.93 5.06
N LYS A 223 18.93 -24.43 5.30
CA LYS A 223 18.08 -23.98 6.41
C LYS A 223 18.75 -24.20 7.75
N ALA A 224 19.24 -25.41 7.99
CA ALA A 224 19.91 -25.79 9.24
C ALA A 224 21.21 -24.97 9.47
N GLN A 225 21.94 -24.64 8.41
CA GLN A 225 23.19 -23.90 8.48
C GLN A 225 22.96 -22.39 8.75
N TYR A 226 22.02 -21.75 8.04
CA TYR A 226 21.94 -20.29 8.00
C TYR A 226 20.81 -19.71 8.85
N LEU A 227 19.61 -20.34 8.89
CA LEU A 227 18.47 -19.77 9.60
C LEU A 227 18.70 -19.55 11.11
N PRO A 228 19.36 -20.44 11.85
CA PRO A 228 19.66 -20.20 13.27
C PRO A 228 20.58 -19.00 13.52
N ASN A 229 21.56 -18.80 12.66
CA ASN A 229 22.49 -17.67 12.77
C ASN A 229 21.81 -16.34 12.43
N LEU A 230 20.96 -16.33 11.38
CA LEU A 230 20.15 -15.17 11.00
C LEU A 230 19.17 -14.81 12.14
N ALA A 231 18.49 -15.81 12.72
CA ALA A 231 17.54 -15.59 13.81
C ALA A 231 18.18 -14.98 15.05
N LYS A 232 19.42 -15.39 15.38
CA LYS A 232 20.20 -14.89 16.52
C LYS A 232 20.98 -13.59 16.20
N GLY A 233 20.92 -13.08 14.95
CA GLY A 233 21.68 -11.92 14.54
C GLY A 233 23.22 -12.14 14.50
N LEU A 234 23.66 -13.40 14.51
CA LEU A 234 25.07 -13.76 14.28
C LEU A 234 25.45 -13.52 12.83
N ASP A 235 24.51 -13.79 11.90
CA ASP A 235 24.59 -13.39 10.52
C ASP A 235 23.66 -12.21 10.26
N ILE A 236 24.18 -11.17 9.60
CA ILE A 236 23.42 -10.02 9.12
C ILE A 236 23.24 -10.18 7.62
N PRO A 237 22.01 -10.31 7.11
CA PRO A 237 21.76 -10.50 5.70
C PRO A 237 21.64 -9.19 4.93
N CYS A 238 22.02 -9.22 3.64
CA CYS A 238 21.56 -8.28 2.64
C CYS A 238 21.11 -9.02 1.38
N PHE A 239 20.40 -8.33 0.48
CA PHE A 239 20.04 -8.89 -0.82
C PHE A 239 20.49 -7.98 -1.98
N ALA A 240 21.44 -8.46 -2.79
CA ALA A 240 22.09 -7.73 -3.87
C ALA A 240 21.36 -8.01 -5.21
N LEU A 241 20.37 -7.17 -5.55
CA LEU A 241 19.59 -7.25 -6.79
C LEU A 241 19.99 -6.12 -7.76
N THR A 242 19.85 -4.86 -7.34
CA THR A 242 19.92 -3.67 -8.20
C THR A 242 21.33 -3.38 -8.71
N GLU A 243 21.41 -2.98 -9.99
CA GLU A 243 22.64 -2.61 -10.70
C GLU A 243 22.57 -1.21 -11.30
N PRO A 244 23.72 -0.65 -11.76
CA PRO A 244 23.72 0.62 -12.49
C PRO A 244 22.79 0.64 -13.71
N GLY A 245 22.67 -0.47 -14.44
CA GLY A 245 21.84 -0.61 -15.64
C GLY A 245 20.47 -1.26 -15.40
N ALA A 246 20.21 -1.83 -14.23
CA ALA A 246 19.00 -2.60 -13.94
C ALA A 246 18.39 -2.22 -12.58
N GLY A 247 17.31 -1.45 -12.61
CA GLY A 247 16.53 -1.01 -11.46
C GLY A 247 15.09 -1.50 -11.56
N SER A 248 14.19 -0.70 -12.14
CA SER A 248 12.78 -1.11 -12.39
C SER A 248 12.70 -2.30 -13.35
N ASP A 249 13.60 -2.38 -14.32
CA ASP A 249 13.81 -3.56 -15.15
C ASP A 249 14.83 -4.49 -14.46
N ALA A 250 14.39 -5.15 -13.40
CA ALA A 250 15.23 -6.03 -12.61
C ALA A 250 15.60 -7.32 -13.34
N THR A 251 14.94 -7.65 -14.43
CA THR A 251 15.25 -8.82 -15.29
C THR A 251 16.43 -8.57 -16.22
N SER A 252 16.84 -7.32 -16.42
CA SER A 252 17.98 -6.93 -17.26
C SER A 252 19.32 -6.86 -16.51
N ILE A 253 19.45 -7.59 -15.40
CA ILE A 253 20.73 -7.65 -14.64
C ILE A 253 21.85 -8.19 -15.52
N GLN A 254 23.02 -7.55 -15.41
CA GLN A 254 24.22 -7.90 -16.15
C GLN A 254 25.22 -8.71 -15.33
N SER A 255 25.08 -8.75 -14.02
CA SER A 255 25.84 -9.67 -13.18
C SER A 255 25.59 -11.10 -13.61
N GLU A 256 26.66 -11.86 -13.81
CA GLU A 256 26.58 -13.21 -14.35
C GLU A 256 27.29 -14.25 -13.47
N ALA A 257 26.84 -15.49 -13.59
CA ALA A 257 27.47 -16.64 -13.00
C ALA A 257 27.64 -17.72 -14.09
N ILE A 258 28.88 -18.11 -14.36
CA ILE A 258 29.21 -19.12 -15.37
C ILE A 258 29.46 -20.43 -14.65
N VAL A 259 28.71 -21.48 -15.04
CA VAL A 259 28.92 -22.83 -14.50
C VAL A 259 30.24 -23.40 -15.03
N LEU A 260 31.11 -23.84 -14.13
CA LEU A 260 32.39 -24.45 -14.46
C LEU A 260 32.85 -25.44 -13.39
N LYS A 261 33.84 -26.24 -13.75
CA LYS A 261 34.56 -27.08 -12.80
C LYS A 261 35.92 -26.42 -12.48
N LYS A 262 36.21 -26.30 -11.19
CA LYS A 262 37.51 -25.77 -10.72
C LYS A 262 38.16 -26.78 -9.77
N LYS A 263 39.47 -26.93 -9.92
CA LYS A 263 40.25 -27.74 -8.98
C LYS A 263 40.52 -26.91 -7.73
N VAL A 264 40.02 -27.39 -6.57
CA VAL A 264 40.23 -26.81 -5.26
C VAL A 264 40.93 -27.85 -4.38
N GLY A 265 42.21 -27.65 -4.13
CA GLY A 265 43.10 -28.70 -3.59
C GLY A 265 43.17 -29.86 -4.55
N ASP A 266 42.94 -31.09 -4.08
CA ASP A 266 42.97 -32.32 -4.89
C ASP A 266 41.63 -32.73 -5.50
N LYS A 267 40.54 -31.97 -5.24
CA LYS A 267 39.20 -32.27 -5.72
C LYS A 267 38.77 -31.31 -6.81
N GLU A 268 38.14 -31.85 -7.86
CA GLU A 268 37.42 -31.08 -8.87
C GLU A 268 36.02 -30.77 -8.35
N ILE A 269 35.69 -29.47 -8.20
CA ILE A 269 34.42 -29.01 -7.66
C ILE A 269 33.63 -28.33 -8.77
N LEU A 270 32.32 -28.74 -8.93
CA LEU A 270 31.37 -28.02 -9.74
C LEU A 270 30.99 -26.73 -9.02
N GLY A 271 31.09 -25.60 -9.69
CA GLY A 271 30.81 -24.30 -9.08
C GLY A 271 30.47 -23.24 -10.13
N LEU A 272 30.47 -22.03 -9.67
CA LEU A 272 30.10 -20.86 -10.42
C LEU A 272 31.27 -19.85 -10.39
N ASN A 273 31.57 -19.27 -11.53
CA ASN A 273 32.41 -18.08 -11.63
C ASN A 273 31.54 -16.84 -11.74
N VAL A 274 31.52 -16.03 -10.68
CA VAL A 274 30.57 -14.93 -10.54
C VAL A 274 31.26 -13.60 -10.77
N SER A 275 30.65 -12.73 -11.59
CA SER A 275 31.06 -11.33 -11.77
C SER A 275 29.84 -10.43 -11.53
N LEU A 276 30.02 -9.40 -10.69
CA LEU A 276 28.90 -8.56 -10.25
C LEU A 276 29.30 -7.09 -10.02
N ASN A 277 28.31 -6.21 -10.20
CA ASN A 277 28.43 -4.79 -9.86
C ASN A 277 27.06 -4.29 -9.34
N LYS A 278 26.85 -4.39 -8.04
CA LYS A 278 25.60 -4.05 -7.36
C LYS A 278 25.68 -2.71 -6.64
N ARG A 279 24.55 -1.99 -6.56
CA ARG A 279 24.49 -0.71 -5.85
C ARG A 279 23.18 -0.55 -5.10
N TRP A 280 23.15 0.39 -4.14
CA TRP A 280 22.00 0.69 -3.28
C TRP A 280 21.57 -0.49 -2.42
N ILE A 281 22.52 -1.35 -2.05
CA ILE A 281 22.21 -2.55 -1.28
C ILE A 281 22.14 -2.20 0.20
N THR A 282 20.94 -2.27 0.75
CA THR A 282 20.67 -2.01 2.18
C THR A 282 21.32 -3.11 3.01
N LEU A 283 21.94 -2.72 4.11
CA LEU A 283 22.77 -3.51 5.02
C LEU A 283 24.10 -4.03 4.42
N ALA A 284 24.42 -3.84 3.14
CA ALA A 284 25.69 -4.30 2.57
C ALA A 284 26.93 -3.95 3.41
N PRO A 285 27.09 -2.71 3.94
CA PRO A 285 28.28 -2.36 4.71
C PRO A 285 28.53 -3.25 5.92
N VAL A 286 27.49 -3.79 6.54
CA VAL A 286 27.54 -4.61 7.77
C VAL A 286 27.14 -6.08 7.55
N ALA A 287 26.71 -6.43 6.33
CA ALA A 287 26.26 -7.79 6.02
C ALA A 287 27.40 -8.80 6.15
N THR A 288 27.12 -9.95 6.74
CA THR A 288 27.99 -11.13 6.80
C THR A 288 27.58 -12.20 5.78
N LEU A 289 26.31 -12.17 5.37
CA LEU A 289 25.71 -13.12 4.45
C LEU A 289 24.96 -12.35 3.33
N ILE A 290 25.32 -12.61 2.08
CA ILE A 290 24.84 -11.87 0.93
C ILE A 290 23.96 -12.77 0.08
N GLY A 291 22.67 -12.49 0.03
CA GLY A 291 21.79 -12.97 -1.03
C GLY A 291 22.09 -12.20 -2.31
N LEU A 292 22.23 -12.88 -3.43
CA LEU A 292 22.65 -12.31 -4.69
C LEU A 292 21.82 -12.84 -5.86
N ALA A 293 21.30 -11.97 -6.70
CA ALA A 293 20.68 -12.35 -7.97
C ALA A 293 21.66 -12.13 -9.12
N VAL A 294 21.84 -13.16 -9.95
CA VAL A 294 22.72 -13.17 -11.13
C VAL A 294 22.06 -13.86 -12.31
N ASN A 295 22.54 -13.58 -13.51
CA ASN A 295 22.15 -14.33 -14.71
C ASN A 295 23.09 -15.51 -14.89
N LEU A 296 22.58 -16.73 -14.63
CA LEU A 296 23.36 -17.97 -14.72
C LEU A 296 23.44 -18.44 -16.17
N LYS A 297 24.64 -18.86 -16.60
CA LYS A 297 24.94 -19.42 -17.91
C LYS A 297 25.67 -20.75 -17.77
N ASP A 298 25.32 -21.71 -18.58
CA ASP A 298 25.97 -23.04 -18.61
C ASP A 298 26.47 -23.41 -20.03
N PRO A 299 27.52 -22.73 -20.55
CA PRO A 299 28.01 -22.94 -21.91
C PRO A 299 28.59 -24.35 -22.15
N GLN A 300 28.86 -25.11 -21.09
CA GLN A 300 29.42 -26.46 -21.17
C GLN A 300 28.41 -27.58 -20.89
N GLY A 301 27.16 -27.24 -20.56
CA GLY A 301 26.11 -28.21 -20.25
C GLY A 301 26.38 -29.01 -18.96
N LEU A 302 27.06 -28.41 -18.00
CA LEU A 302 27.50 -29.09 -16.76
C LEU A 302 26.36 -29.30 -15.76
N LEU A 303 25.25 -28.59 -15.92
CA LEU A 303 24.02 -28.79 -15.12
C LEU A 303 23.32 -30.12 -15.44
N LYS A 304 23.56 -30.71 -16.63
CA LYS A 304 23.05 -32.03 -17.05
C LYS A 304 21.51 -32.15 -16.96
N GLY A 305 20.77 -31.06 -17.14
CA GLY A 305 19.29 -31.02 -17.03
C GLY A 305 18.74 -30.87 -15.61
N GLU A 306 19.59 -30.76 -14.61
CA GLU A 306 19.19 -30.35 -13.25
C GLU A 306 19.34 -28.85 -13.10
N GLY A 307 18.30 -28.08 -13.48
CA GLY A 307 18.30 -26.64 -13.56
C GLY A 307 18.50 -26.13 -14.99
N GLU A 308 18.39 -24.83 -15.17
CA GLU A 308 18.45 -24.15 -16.48
C GLU A 308 19.17 -22.79 -16.38
N GLU A 309 19.51 -22.22 -17.53
CA GLU A 309 20.04 -20.86 -17.60
C GLU A 309 18.97 -19.82 -17.23
N GLY A 310 19.39 -18.73 -16.60
CA GLY A 310 18.51 -17.62 -16.24
C GLY A 310 18.82 -17.01 -14.89
N ILE A 311 17.91 -16.14 -14.41
CA ILE A 311 18.09 -15.48 -13.12
C ILE A 311 18.11 -16.50 -11.99
N THR A 312 19.19 -16.49 -11.22
CA THR A 312 19.45 -17.45 -10.13
C THR A 312 19.80 -16.71 -8.85
N CYS A 313 19.26 -17.18 -7.73
CA CYS A 313 19.55 -16.64 -6.41
C CYS A 313 20.67 -17.45 -5.74
N LEU A 314 21.72 -16.75 -5.32
CA LEU A 314 22.86 -17.32 -4.62
C LEU A 314 22.93 -16.81 -3.18
N LEU A 315 23.61 -17.55 -2.32
CA LEU A 315 23.94 -17.18 -0.95
C LEU A 315 25.45 -17.22 -0.75
N ILE A 316 26.05 -16.06 -0.52
CA ILE A 316 27.52 -15.91 -0.50
C ILE A 316 27.95 -15.29 0.83
N PRO A 317 28.89 -15.90 1.59
CA PRO A 317 29.53 -15.28 2.74
C PRO A 317 30.33 -14.02 2.36
N ARG A 318 30.42 -13.06 3.29
CA ARG A 318 31.16 -11.80 3.10
C ARG A 318 32.64 -11.98 2.79
N ASP A 319 33.27 -13.00 3.37
CA ASP A 319 34.71 -13.32 3.27
C ASP A 319 35.06 -14.11 2.02
N THR A 320 34.11 -14.27 1.09
CA THR A 320 34.39 -14.92 -0.22
C THR A 320 35.45 -14.16 -0.98
N GLU A 321 36.47 -14.91 -1.47
CA GLU A 321 37.59 -14.35 -2.24
C GLU A 321 37.10 -13.54 -3.45
N ASN A 322 37.76 -12.38 -3.71
CA ASN A 322 37.43 -11.43 -4.78
C ASN A 322 36.08 -10.72 -4.65
N LEU A 323 35.36 -10.86 -3.51
CA LEU A 323 34.18 -10.09 -3.21
C LEU A 323 34.56 -8.80 -2.48
N GLU A 324 34.09 -7.67 -2.99
CA GLU A 324 34.35 -6.35 -2.42
C GLU A 324 33.02 -5.75 -1.91
N ILE A 325 32.92 -5.47 -0.62
CA ILE A 325 31.90 -4.61 -0.05
C ILE A 325 32.41 -3.18 -0.17
N GLY A 326 31.80 -2.41 -1.04
CA GLY A 326 32.24 -1.06 -1.40
C GLY A 326 31.80 0.03 -0.42
N ASN A 327 31.88 1.27 -0.90
CA ASN A 327 31.55 2.45 -0.13
C ASN A 327 30.04 2.55 0.18
N ARG A 328 29.72 3.29 1.23
CA ARG A 328 28.34 3.60 1.62
C ARG A 328 27.69 4.63 0.69
N HIS A 329 26.39 4.46 0.49
CA HIS A 329 25.50 5.51 0.01
C HIS A 329 24.80 6.19 1.19
N LEU A 330 24.34 7.42 0.98
CA LEU A 330 23.57 8.20 1.95
C LEU A 330 22.23 8.61 1.32
N PRO A 331 21.24 7.71 1.22
CA PRO A 331 19.99 7.97 0.53
C PRO A 331 19.17 9.08 1.22
N ALA A 332 18.98 10.22 0.53
CA ALA A 332 18.26 11.38 1.04
C ALA A 332 18.73 11.81 2.46
N SER A 333 20.03 11.77 2.71
CA SER A 333 20.64 12.05 4.02
C SER A 333 20.21 11.13 5.16
N GLN A 334 19.60 9.97 4.85
CA GLN A 334 19.26 8.97 5.85
C GLN A 334 20.44 8.03 6.07
N PRO A 335 20.96 7.92 7.31
CA PRO A 335 22.20 7.20 7.57
C PRO A 335 22.05 5.70 7.84
N PHE A 336 21.01 5.07 7.33
CA PHE A 336 20.95 3.60 7.39
C PHE A 336 22.03 2.96 6.51
N MET A 337 22.46 1.76 6.88
CA MET A 337 23.49 1.04 6.16
C MET A 337 23.04 0.73 4.74
N ASN A 338 23.74 1.30 3.74
CA ASN A 338 23.48 1.11 2.32
C ASN A 338 24.76 1.29 1.53
N GLY A 339 25.01 0.46 0.51
CA GLY A 339 26.27 0.55 -0.21
C GLY A 339 26.32 -0.26 -1.50
N THR A 340 27.55 -0.44 -2.00
CA THR A 340 27.85 -1.21 -3.22
C THR A 340 28.44 -2.57 -2.87
N ILE A 341 28.22 -3.56 -3.75
CA ILE A 341 28.88 -4.87 -3.72
C ILE A 341 29.41 -5.13 -5.12
N ARG A 342 30.70 -5.45 -5.22
CA ARG A 342 31.40 -5.69 -6.49
C ARG A 342 32.24 -6.95 -6.38
N GLY A 343 32.57 -7.49 -7.55
CA GLY A 343 33.54 -8.58 -7.62
C GLY A 343 33.69 -9.10 -9.05
N LYS A 344 34.80 -9.71 -9.31
CA LYS A 344 35.13 -10.33 -10.59
C LYS A 344 35.85 -11.64 -10.35
N ASP A 345 35.50 -12.65 -11.15
CA ASP A 345 36.11 -13.98 -11.07
C ASP A 345 36.00 -14.64 -9.66
N ILE A 346 34.88 -14.42 -9.02
CA ILE A 346 34.53 -15.02 -7.72
C ILE A 346 34.13 -16.46 -7.93
N PHE A 347 34.89 -17.41 -7.39
CA PHE A 347 34.48 -18.82 -7.43
C PHE A 347 33.71 -19.22 -6.21
N VAL A 348 32.50 -19.80 -6.41
CA VAL A 348 31.67 -20.38 -5.36
C VAL A 348 31.17 -21.76 -5.77
N PRO A 349 31.00 -22.71 -4.82
CA PRO A 349 30.41 -24.01 -5.13
C PRO A 349 28.97 -23.93 -5.63
N ILE A 350 28.53 -24.89 -6.44
CA ILE A 350 27.14 -24.93 -6.95
C ILE A 350 26.10 -24.99 -5.83
N SER A 351 26.47 -25.50 -4.65
CA SER A 351 25.61 -25.55 -3.46
C SER A 351 25.24 -24.19 -2.88
N THR A 352 25.86 -23.11 -3.34
CA THR A 352 25.47 -21.72 -2.97
C THR A 352 24.17 -21.28 -3.63
N ILE A 353 23.69 -21.99 -4.66
CA ILE A 353 22.35 -21.73 -5.22
C ILE A 353 21.31 -22.02 -4.15
N ILE A 354 20.43 -21.03 -3.88
CA ILE A 354 19.34 -21.21 -2.90
C ILE A 354 18.39 -22.32 -3.39
N GLY A 355 18.20 -23.35 -2.57
CA GLY A 355 17.44 -24.54 -2.91
C GLY A 355 18.19 -25.56 -3.79
N GLY A 356 19.49 -25.36 -4.00
CA GLY A 356 20.35 -26.28 -4.73
C GLY A 356 20.27 -26.16 -6.25
N GLN A 357 21.01 -27.00 -6.95
CA GLN A 357 21.19 -26.95 -8.42
C GLN A 357 19.85 -26.96 -9.18
N LYS A 358 18.85 -27.70 -8.75
CA LYS A 358 17.52 -27.75 -9.37
C LYS A 358 16.81 -26.39 -9.47
N ASN A 359 17.16 -25.44 -8.62
CA ASN A 359 16.62 -24.09 -8.62
C ASN A 359 17.44 -23.08 -9.44
N ALA A 360 18.48 -23.53 -10.15
CA ALA A 360 19.16 -22.72 -11.15
C ALA A 360 18.16 -22.24 -12.22
N GLY A 361 18.19 -20.97 -12.56
CA GLY A 361 17.29 -20.33 -13.53
C GLY A 361 15.86 -20.01 -13.02
N HIS A 362 15.52 -20.37 -11.78
CA HIS A 362 14.19 -20.12 -11.19
C HIS A 362 14.19 -18.96 -10.15
N GLY A 363 15.28 -18.22 -10.07
CA GLY A 363 15.44 -17.14 -9.07
C GLY A 363 14.44 -15.99 -9.23
N TRP A 364 13.95 -15.72 -10.45
CA TRP A 364 12.99 -14.64 -10.67
C TRP A 364 11.64 -14.93 -10.01
N GLN A 365 11.12 -16.15 -10.17
CA GLN A 365 9.90 -16.57 -9.48
C GLN A 365 10.03 -16.44 -7.96
N MET A 366 11.14 -16.94 -7.40
CA MET A 366 11.43 -16.88 -5.97
C MET A 366 11.44 -15.44 -5.45
N LEU A 367 12.06 -14.52 -6.20
CA LEU A 367 12.12 -13.10 -5.87
C LEU A 367 10.75 -12.43 -5.91
N VAL A 368 9.96 -12.65 -6.95
CA VAL A 368 8.63 -12.03 -7.09
C VAL A 368 7.70 -12.47 -5.97
N GLU A 369 7.73 -13.74 -5.58
CA GLU A 369 6.93 -14.26 -4.47
C GLU A 369 7.31 -13.59 -3.13
N CYS A 370 8.59 -13.60 -2.76
CA CYS A 370 9.06 -13.01 -1.51
C CYS A 370 8.91 -11.48 -1.47
N LEU A 371 9.18 -10.79 -2.60
CA LEU A 371 8.98 -9.34 -2.71
C LEU A 371 7.52 -8.92 -2.53
N SER A 372 6.55 -9.75 -2.95
CA SER A 372 5.14 -9.42 -2.78
C SER A 372 4.71 -9.45 -1.30
N ILE A 373 5.28 -10.34 -0.52
CA ILE A 373 5.06 -10.44 0.94
C ILE A 373 5.65 -9.20 1.63
N GLY A 374 6.94 -8.93 1.44
CA GLY A 374 7.62 -7.76 2.03
C GLY A 374 6.96 -6.43 1.68
N ARG A 375 6.53 -6.28 0.41
CA ARG A 375 5.79 -5.11 -0.09
C ARG A 375 4.44 -4.93 0.61
N SER A 376 3.82 -6.00 1.10
CA SER A 376 2.56 -5.94 1.86
C SER A 376 2.73 -5.39 3.27
N ILE A 377 3.91 -5.52 3.86
CA ILE A 377 4.18 -5.35 5.29
C ILE A 377 4.97 -4.07 5.56
N SER A 378 6.21 -4.03 5.08
CA SER A 378 7.24 -3.09 5.55
C SER A 378 6.99 -1.65 5.09
N LEU A 379 6.88 -1.42 3.79
CA LEU A 379 6.71 -0.06 3.24
C LEU A 379 5.34 0.56 3.56
N PRO A 380 4.23 -0.21 3.56
CA PRO A 380 2.97 0.29 4.08
C PRO A 380 3.03 0.71 5.55
N ALA A 381 3.80 0.00 6.38
CA ALA A 381 4.00 0.35 7.79
C ALA A 381 4.76 1.68 7.94
N LEU A 382 5.81 1.92 7.13
CA LEU A 382 6.53 3.21 7.11
C LEU A 382 5.61 4.38 6.72
N GLY A 383 4.78 4.20 5.69
CA GLY A 383 3.81 5.21 5.26
C GLY A 383 2.74 5.49 6.33
N ALA A 384 2.24 4.45 6.98
CA ALA A 384 1.28 4.56 8.07
C ALA A 384 1.90 5.24 9.31
N ALA A 385 3.14 4.90 9.68
CA ALA A 385 3.87 5.56 10.77
C ALA A 385 4.00 7.06 10.50
N SER A 386 4.48 7.44 9.30
CA SER A 386 4.62 8.85 8.90
C SER A 386 3.29 9.61 8.97
N SER A 387 2.21 9.02 8.45
CA SER A 387 0.89 9.65 8.49
C SER A 387 0.32 9.75 9.91
N THR A 388 0.66 8.79 10.81
CA THR A 388 0.21 8.81 12.21
C THR A 388 0.97 9.86 13.03
N ILE A 389 2.28 10.01 12.81
CA ILE A 389 3.05 11.13 13.36
C ILE A 389 2.45 12.46 12.92
N ALA A 390 2.17 12.61 11.61
CA ALA A 390 1.54 13.81 11.06
C ALA A 390 0.19 14.10 11.74
N TYR A 391 -0.68 13.08 11.90
CA TYR A 391 -1.99 13.23 12.56
C TYR A 391 -1.84 13.73 14.00
N LEU A 392 -1.06 13.02 14.81
CA LEU A 392 -0.95 13.32 16.26
C LEU A 392 -0.29 14.66 16.51
N THR A 393 0.84 14.90 15.85
CA THR A 393 1.65 16.10 16.10
C THR A 393 1.03 17.35 15.50
N THR A 394 0.43 17.27 14.30
CA THR A 394 -0.16 18.46 13.66
C THR A 394 -1.47 18.84 14.33
N GLY A 395 -2.28 17.86 14.76
CA GLY A 395 -3.46 18.17 15.57
C GLY A 395 -3.10 18.83 16.90
N ALA A 396 -2.10 18.31 17.62
CA ALA A 396 -1.61 18.90 18.86
C ALA A 396 -1.05 20.31 18.61
N PHE A 397 -0.15 20.49 17.64
CA PHE A 397 0.43 21.78 17.32
C PHE A 397 -0.62 22.82 16.93
N SER A 398 -1.64 22.44 16.17
CA SER A 398 -2.72 23.33 15.75
C SER A 398 -3.57 23.84 16.93
N ARG A 399 -3.66 23.07 18.02
CA ARG A 399 -4.28 23.47 19.28
C ARG A 399 -3.36 24.31 20.15
N ILE A 400 -2.06 23.98 20.17
CA ILE A 400 -1.03 24.62 21.01
C ILE A 400 -0.62 25.98 20.45
N ARG A 401 -0.35 26.06 19.14
CA ARG A 401 0.15 27.29 18.50
C ARG A 401 -0.97 28.32 18.34
N ARG A 402 -0.71 29.57 18.74
CA ARG A 402 -1.63 30.67 18.56
C ARG A 402 -1.03 31.73 17.63
N GLN A 403 -1.85 32.27 16.75
CA GLN A 403 -1.59 33.41 15.91
C GLN A 403 -2.88 34.25 15.86
N PHE A 404 -2.76 35.58 15.74
CA PHE A 404 -3.92 36.47 15.75
C PHE A 404 -4.82 36.27 16.97
N ASN A 405 -4.23 35.95 18.13
CA ASN A 405 -4.90 35.65 19.40
C ASN A 405 -5.85 34.43 19.37
N THR A 406 -5.69 33.52 18.41
CA THR A 406 -6.46 32.29 18.34
C THR A 406 -5.55 31.09 18.02
N GLU A 407 -6.03 29.91 18.31
CA GLU A 407 -5.39 28.65 17.92
C GLU A 407 -5.37 28.53 16.40
N ILE A 408 -4.24 28.15 15.81
CA ILE A 408 -4.13 28.10 14.33
C ILE A 408 -5.08 27.08 13.70
N GLY A 409 -5.47 26.03 14.42
CA GLY A 409 -6.43 25.03 13.98
C GLY A 409 -7.88 25.55 13.85
N GLN A 410 -8.14 26.83 14.17
CA GLN A 410 -9.44 27.47 13.94
C GLN A 410 -9.50 28.22 12.59
N PHE A 411 -8.41 28.25 11.83
CA PHE A 411 -8.40 28.83 10.50
C PHE A 411 -8.82 27.78 9.47
N GLU A 412 -9.82 28.08 8.64
CA GLU A 412 -10.35 27.15 7.62
C GLU A 412 -9.26 26.60 6.70
N GLY A 413 -8.27 27.42 6.31
CA GLY A 413 -7.14 26.95 5.51
C GLY A 413 -6.23 25.96 6.22
N VAL A 414 -6.18 25.96 7.56
CA VAL A 414 -5.49 24.95 8.37
C VAL A 414 -6.39 23.72 8.55
N GLU A 415 -7.69 23.91 8.78
CA GLU A 415 -8.67 22.80 8.89
C GLU A 415 -8.68 21.91 7.64
N GLU A 416 -8.57 22.49 6.44
CA GLU A 416 -8.44 21.73 5.19
C GLU A 416 -7.26 20.76 5.23
N LYS A 417 -6.09 21.22 5.70
CA LYS A 417 -4.89 20.40 5.82
C LYS A 417 -5.00 19.33 6.91
N LEU A 418 -5.59 19.69 8.05
CA LEU A 418 -5.87 18.74 9.14
C LEU A 418 -6.81 17.63 8.68
N ALA A 419 -7.89 17.97 7.98
CA ALA A 419 -8.86 16.99 7.48
C ALA A 419 -8.23 16.01 6.46
N GLU A 420 -7.40 16.53 5.55
CA GLU A 420 -6.69 15.69 4.60
C GLU A 420 -5.71 14.74 5.32
N ILE A 421 -4.95 15.23 6.32
CA ILE A 421 -4.09 14.39 7.15
C ILE A 421 -4.92 13.31 7.84
N ALA A 422 -6.06 13.67 8.46
CA ALA A 422 -6.90 12.73 9.20
C ALA A 422 -7.46 11.63 8.32
N GLY A 423 -8.01 12.00 7.17
CA GLY A 423 -8.61 11.05 6.23
C GLY A 423 -7.58 10.13 5.59
N LEU A 424 -6.43 10.66 5.17
CA LEU A 424 -5.36 9.86 4.57
C LEU A 424 -4.68 8.95 5.60
N ASN A 425 -4.55 9.36 6.85
CA ASN A 425 -4.08 8.51 7.93
C ASN A 425 -5.02 7.33 8.18
N TYR A 426 -6.34 7.58 8.19
CA TYR A 426 -7.34 6.52 8.31
C TYR A 426 -7.23 5.51 7.16
N LEU A 427 -7.11 6.00 5.92
CA LEU A 427 -6.90 5.17 4.72
C LEU A 427 -5.62 4.33 4.83
N ALA A 428 -4.50 4.92 5.24
CA ALA A 428 -3.23 4.24 5.35
C ALA A 428 -3.30 3.08 6.37
N ASN A 429 -3.87 3.32 7.56
CA ASN A 429 -4.04 2.28 8.58
C ASN A 429 -5.00 1.18 8.13
N ALA A 430 -6.17 1.53 7.61
CA ALA A 430 -7.17 0.57 7.14
C ALA A 430 -6.62 -0.32 6.02
N THR A 431 -5.92 0.28 5.03
CA THR A 431 -5.38 -0.45 3.88
C THR A 431 -4.24 -1.37 4.29
N ARG A 432 -3.33 -0.89 5.16
CA ARG A 432 -2.26 -1.71 5.75
C ARG A 432 -2.84 -2.94 6.44
N LEU A 433 -3.79 -2.75 7.33
CA LEU A 433 -4.39 -3.85 8.11
C LEU A 433 -5.12 -4.87 7.22
N LEU A 434 -5.88 -4.42 6.22
CA LEU A 434 -6.54 -5.34 5.31
C LEU A 434 -5.54 -6.16 4.48
N THR A 435 -4.43 -5.53 4.05
CA THR A 435 -3.44 -6.21 3.20
C THR A 435 -2.58 -7.21 3.97
N VAL A 436 -2.18 -6.90 5.21
CA VAL A 436 -1.46 -7.89 6.04
C VAL A 436 -2.34 -9.07 6.41
N ALA A 437 -3.67 -8.91 6.45
CA ALA A 437 -4.60 -10.02 6.65
C ALA A 437 -4.46 -11.09 5.56
N ALA A 438 -4.24 -10.70 4.31
CA ALA A 438 -4.00 -11.64 3.21
C ALA A 438 -2.75 -12.50 3.48
N VAL A 439 -1.67 -11.87 3.96
CA VAL A 439 -0.43 -12.59 4.26
C VAL A 439 -0.61 -13.53 5.46
N ASN A 440 -1.36 -13.12 6.49
CA ASN A 440 -1.70 -13.98 7.62
C ASN A 440 -2.53 -15.20 7.20
N GLU A 441 -3.31 -15.09 6.12
CA GLU A 441 -4.01 -16.24 5.50
C GLU A 441 -3.11 -17.01 4.49
N HIS A 442 -1.80 -16.85 4.58
CA HIS A 442 -0.81 -17.50 3.70
C HIS A 442 -0.99 -17.19 2.21
N LYS A 443 -1.57 -16.02 1.86
CA LYS A 443 -1.65 -15.52 0.50
C LYS A 443 -0.41 -14.71 0.13
N LYS A 444 -0.08 -14.72 -1.17
CA LYS A 444 0.98 -13.89 -1.76
C LYS A 444 0.32 -12.78 -2.60
N PRO A 445 -0.24 -11.72 -1.98
CA PRO A 445 -1.15 -10.78 -2.65
C PRO A 445 -0.40 -9.80 -3.56
N SER A 446 0.03 -10.24 -4.73
CA SER A 446 0.89 -9.47 -5.64
C SER A 446 0.28 -8.13 -6.07
N VAL A 447 -1.02 -8.09 -6.36
CA VAL A 447 -1.73 -6.87 -6.79
C VAL A 447 -2.08 -5.98 -5.60
N ALA A 448 -2.69 -6.54 -4.55
CA ALA A 448 -3.03 -5.78 -3.34
C ALA A 448 -1.79 -5.18 -2.67
N SER A 449 -0.64 -5.92 -2.65
CA SER A 449 0.63 -5.40 -2.14
C SER A 449 1.13 -4.19 -2.92
N ALA A 450 1.02 -4.23 -4.26
CA ALA A 450 1.44 -3.11 -5.11
C ALA A 450 0.56 -1.87 -4.90
N MET A 451 -0.76 -2.05 -4.75
CA MET A 451 -1.70 -0.97 -4.41
C MET A 451 -1.36 -0.36 -3.06
N THR A 452 -1.22 -1.20 -2.03
CA THR A 452 -1.01 -0.76 -0.66
C THR A 452 0.34 -0.05 -0.50
N LYS A 453 1.41 -0.60 -1.05
CA LYS A 453 2.73 0.05 -1.06
C LYS A 453 2.67 1.41 -1.74
N TYR A 454 2.10 1.47 -2.94
CA TYR A 454 2.01 2.72 -3.70
C TYR A 454 1.27 3.79 -2.90
N PHE A 455 0.05 3.50 -2.47
CA PHE A 455 -0.78 4.51 -1.82
C PHE A 455 -0.32 4.87 -0.41
N ASN A 456 0.12 3.91 0.41
CA ASN A 456 0.58 4.23 1.76
C ASN A 456 1.85 5.10 1.74
N THR A 457 2.77 4.86 0.82
CA THR A 457 3.96 5.73 0.69
C THR A 457 3.60 7.12 0.16
N GLU A 458 2.63 7.24 -0.77
CA GLU A 458 2.12 8.53 -1.23
C GLU A 458 1.33 9.26 -0.15
N PHE A 459 0.51 8.56 0.64
CA PHE A 459 -0.21 9.16 1.77
C PHE A 459 0.76 9.66 2.84
N GLY A 460 1.82 8.89 3.14
CA GLY A 460 2.90 9.36 4.00
C GLY A 460 3.50 10.68 3.48
N ARG A 461 3.80 10.77 2.16
CA ARG A 461 4.32 11.99 1.54
C ARG A 461 3.37 13.16 1.67
N ILE A 462 2.09 12.98 1.33
CA ILE A 462 1.10 14.06 1.37
C ILE A 462 0.89 14.54 2.80
N THR A 463 0.71 13.62 3.75
CA THR A 463 0.45 13.97 5.16
C THR A 463 1.65 14.66 5.82
N ILE A 464 2.87 14.22 5.54
CA ILE A 464 4.09 14.89 6.05
C ILE A 464 4.25 16.26 5.40
N ASN A 465 4.02 16.43 4.10
CA ASN A 465 4.07 17.76 3.47
C ASN A 465 3.05 18.72 4.11
N ASN A 466 1.80 18.28 4.29
CA ASN A 466 0.79 19.10 4.97
C ASN A 466 1.19 19.42 6.43
N ALA A 467 1.78 18.44 7.13
CA ALA A 467 2.29 18.67 8.48
C ALA A 467 3.43 19.70 8.50
N MET A 468 4.37 19.62 7.55
CA MET A 468 5.45 20.61 7.39
C MET A 468 4.89 22.01 7.15
N ASP A 469 3.89 22.15 6.29
CA ASP A 469 3.26 23.45 5.99
C ASP A 469 2.57 24.04 7.21
N VAL A 470 1.83 23.25 7.98
CA VAL A 470 1.13 23.71 9.19
C VAL A 470 2.10 24.08 10.31
N HIS A 471 3.19 23.31 10.48
CA HIS A 471 4.22 23.60 11.49
C HIS A 471 5.15 24.73 11.07
N ALA A 472 5.26 25.04 9.79
CA ALA A 472 6.11 26.08 9.21
C ALA A 472 7.57 25.99 9.72
N GLY A 473 8.15 27.09 10.21
CA GLY A 473 9.54 27.11 10.70
C GLY A 473 9.87 26.05 11.75
N ARG A 474 8.89 25.64 12.58
CA ARG A 474 9.05 24.58 13.59
C ARG A 474 9.43 23.23 12.96
N ALA A 475 8.93 22.93 11.77
CA ALA A 475 9.24 21.70 11.05
C ALA A 475 10.53 21.79 10.21
N VAL A 476 10.90 23.01 9.78
CA VAL A 476 12.06 23.22 8.89
C VAL A 476 13.39 23.25 9.66
N VAL A 477 13.38 23.79 10.89
CA VAL A 477 14.58 23.81 11.73
C VAL A 477 14.88 22.41 12.25
N VAL A 478 16.02 21.86 11.85
CA VAL A 478 16.48 20.53 12.29
C VAL A 478 17.15 20.58 13.65
N GLY A 479 17.08 19.49 14.40
CA GLY A 479 17.69 19.38 15.72
C GLY A 479 16.96 18.34 16.58
N PRO A 480 17.38 18.16 17.84
CA PRO A 480 16.76 17.20 18.77
C PRO A 480 15.24 17.35 18.97
N ARG A 481 14.72 18.58 18.80
CA ARG A 481 13.29 18.88 18.96
C ARG A 481 12.46 18.62 17.71
N ASN A 482 13.09 18.40 16.55
CA ASN A 482 12.38 18.13 15.30
C ASN A 482 11.94 16.66 15.21
N TYR A 483 10.74 16.38 14.72
CA TYR A 483 10.16 15.04 14.53
C TYR A 483 9.56 14.81 13.14
N LEU A 484 9.63 15.80 12.24
CA LEU A 484 9.04 15.70 10.90
C LEU A 484 10.10 15.59 9.79
N THR A 485 11.24 16.25 9.94
CA THR A 485 12.24 16.37 8.88
C THR A 485 12.82 15.00 8.48
N SER A 486 13.08 14.10 9.44
CA SER A 486 13.58 12.74 9.14
C SER A 486 12.57 11.97 8.28
N CYS A 487 11.28 12.02 8.63
CA CYS A 487 10.22 11.43 7.82
C CYS A 487 10.15 12.06 6.43
N TYR A 488 10.19 13.40 6.34
CA TYR A 488 10.15 14.14 5.08
C TYR A 488 11.28 13.73 4.14
N LEU A 489 12.50 13.60 4.64
CA LEU A 489 13.68 13.18 3.87
C LEU A 489 13.65 11.68 3.54
N GLY A 490 13.11 10.84 4.43
CA GLY A 490 13.11 9.39 4.28
C GLY A 490 12.06 8.86 3.29
N ILE A 491 10.90 9.51 3.15
CA ILE A 491 9.80 9.05 2.29
C ILE A 491 10.21 8.80 0.83
N PRO A 492 11.02 9.63 0.15
CA PRO A 492 11.47 9.35 -1.21
C PRO A 492 12.14 7.99 -1.39
N VAL A 493 12.81 7.46 -0.36
CA VAL A 493 13.39 6.12 -0.38
C VAL A 493 12.28 5.07 -0.49
N SER A 494 11.26 5.15 0.37
CA SER A 494 10.12 4.22 0.37
C SER A 494 9.35 4.23 -0.96
N ILE A 495 9.28 5.38 -1.64
CA ILE A 495 8.64 5.52 -2.96
C ILE A 495 9.44 4.80 -4.05
N THR A 496 10.77 4.72 -3.90
CA THR A 496 11.68 4.20 -4.91
C THR A 496 11.87 2.68 -4.82
N VAL A 497 12.00 2.15 -3.60
CA VAL A 497 12.36 0.73 -3.37
C VAL A 497 11.17 -0.22 -3.53
N GLU A 498 11.43 -1.51 -3.70
CA GLU A 498 10.43 -2.58 -3.87
C GLU A 498 9.43 -2.32 -5.02
N GLY A 499 9.91 -1.78 -6.12
CA GLY A 499 9.12 -1.33 -7.26
C GLY A 499 8.78 0.15 -7.14
N ALA A 500 9.42 0.95 -7.99
CA ALA A 500 9.17 2.39 -8.04
C ALA A 500 7.67 2.69 -8.25
N ASN A 501 7.14 3.67 -7.53
CA ASN A 501 5.70 3.96 -7.52
C ASN A 501 5.14 4.21 -8.92
N ILE A 502 5.87 4.92 -9.79
CA ILE A 502 5.43 5.17 -11.19
C ILE A 502 5.25 3.84 -11.93
N MET A 503 6.21 2.93 -11.83
CA MET A 503 6.15 1.63 -12.49
C MET A 503 5.03 0.76 -11.90
N SER A 504 4.93 0.69 -10.57
CA SER A 504 3.89 -0.10 -9.89
C SER A 504 2.48 0.32 -10.31
N ARG A 505 2.20 1.63 -10.32
CA ARG A 505 0.91 2.17 -10.73
C ARG A 505 0.59 1.90 -12.20
N ASN A 506 1.57 2.06 -13.08
CA ASN A 506 1.32 2.03 -14.52
C ASN A 506 1.32 0.61 -15.11
N LEU A 507 2.10 -0.31 -14.55
CA LEU A 507 2.32 -1.64 -15.11
C LEU A 507 1.86 -2.78 -14.20
N LEU A 508 2.13 -2.72 -12.88
CA LEU A 508 1.84 -3.84 -11.99
C LEU A 508 0.35 -3.94 -11.63
N ILE A 509 -0.24 -2.85 -11.12
CA ILE A 509 -1.58 -2.89 -10.51
C ILE A 509 -2.64 -3.34 -11.52
N PHE A 510 -2.75 -2.70 -12.68
CA PHE A 510 -3.74 -3.09 -13.68
C PHE A 510 -3.16 -4.04 -14.73
N GLY A 511 -1.94 -3.81 -15.20
CA GLY A 511 -1.33 -4.62 -16.26
C GLY A 511 -1.23 -6.11 -15.88
N GLN A 512 -0.57 -6.42 -14.76
CA GLN A 512 -0.52 -7.79 -14.22
C GLN A 512 -1.82 -8.17 -13.52
N GLY A 513 -2.44 -7.24 -12.78
CA GLY A 513 -3.68 -7.46 -12.06
C GLY A 513 -4.85 -7.88 -12.95
N SER A 514 -4.93 -7.39 -14.20
CA SER A 514 -5.97 -7.80 -15.14
C SER A 514 -5.88 -9.28 -15.51
N MET A 515 -4.67 -9.82 -15.64
CA MET A 515 -4.44 -11.25 -15.90
C MET A 515 -4.72 -12.11 -14.65
N ALA A 516 -4.37 -11.61 -13.46
CA ALA A 516 -4.54 -12.34 -12.20
C ALA A 516 -6.00 -12.32 -11.70
N CYS A 517 -6.67 -11.16 -11.76
CA CYS A 517 -8.00 -10.98 -11.18
C CYS A 517 -9.15 -11.31 -12.12
N HIS A 518 -8.95 -11.30 -13.45
CA HIS A 518 -10.00 -11.61 -14.41
C HIS A 518 -10.31 -13.12 -14.42
N PRO A 519 -11.59 -13.51 -14.38
CA PRO A 519 -11.95 -14.94 -14.22
C PRO A 519 -11.64 -15.81 -15.44
N PHE A 520 -11.40 -15.24 -16.63
CA PHE A 520 -11.26 -16.01 -17.88
C PHE A 520 -9.99 -15.68 -18.67
N VAL A 521 -9.51 -14.43 -18.64
CA VAL A 521 -8.45 -13.95 -19.57
C VAL A 521 -7.16 -14.77 -19.48
N ARG A 522 -6.74 -15.19 -18.29
CA ARG A 522 -5.54 -16.01 -18.11
C ARG A 522 -5.72 -17.40 -18.76
N ASP A 523 -6.86 -18.04 -18.50
CA ASP A 523 -7.13 -19.39 -19.02
C ASP A 523 -7.34 -19.35 -20.54
N GLU A 524 -8.00 -18.32 -21.09
CA GLU A 524 -8.12 -18.08 -22.53
C GLU A 524 -6.75 -17.88 -23.18
N PHE A 525 -5.87 -17.12 -22.52
CA PHE A 525 -4.50 -16.92 -22.96
C PHE A 525 -3.74 -18.27 -23.05
N TYR A 526 -3.82 -19.11 -22.01
CA TYR A 526 -3.19 -20.43 -22.03
C TYR A 526 -3.79 -21.36 -23.07
N ALA A 527 -5.12 -21.34 -23.27
CA ALA A 527 -5.77 -22.13 -24.33
C ALA A 527 -5.25 -21.72 -25.72
N VAL A 528 -5.11 -20.42 -25.98
CA VAL A 528 -4.55 -19.93 -27.26
C VAL A 528 -3.07 -20.28 -27.40
N SER A 529 -2.26 -20.13 -26.36
CA SER A 529 -0.81 -20.41 -26.41
C SER A 529 -0.50 -21.91 -26.64
N ARG A 530 -1.40 -22.80 -26.18
CA ARG A 530 -1.29 -24.26 -26.33
C ARG A 530 -2.05 -24.83 -27.56
N ASP A 531 -2.62 -23.95 -28.40
CA ASP A 531 -3.49 -24.30 -29.54
C ASP A 531 -4.69 -25.19 -29.13
N ASP A 532 -5.20 -25.03 -27.89
CA ASP A 532 -6.36 -25.78 -27.37
C ASP A 532 -7.67 -25.05 -27.70
N LYS A 533 -8.17 -25.27 -28.94
CA LYS A 533 -9.42 -24.66 -29.41
C LYS A 533 -10.64 -25.15 -28.63
N MET A 534 -10.62 -26.40 -28.09
CA MET A 534 -11.78 -26.93 -27.36
C MET A 534 -11.93 -26.22 -25.99
N ALA A 535 -10.85 -26.09 -25.24
CA ALA A 535 -10.86 -25.31 -23.98
C ALA A 535 -11.25 -23.85 -24.24
N PHE A 536 -10.70 -23.22 -25.27
CA PHE A 536 -11.03 -21.84 -25.63
C PHE A 536 -12.51 -21.63 -25.93
N ARG A 537 -13.13 -22.55 -26.74
CA ARG A 537 -14.56 -22.52 -27.06
C ARG A 537 -15.44 -22.53 -25.81
N GLN A 538 -15.06 -23.30 -24.79
CA GLN A 538 -15.81 -23.36 -23.52
C GLN A 538 -15.66 -22.08 -22.69
N LEU A 539 -14.46 -21.49 -22.68
CA LEU A 539 -14.15 -20.29 -21.91
C LEU A 539 -14.79 -19.04 -22.51
N ILE A 540 -14.68 -18.84 -23.83
CA ILE A 540 -15.11 -17.60 -24.48
C ILE A 540 -16.61 -17.33 -24.31
N TRP A 541 -17.49 -18.37 -24.31
CA TRP A 541 -18.93 -18.18 -24.09
C TRP A 541 -19.26 -17.85 -22.66
N LYS A 542 -18.52 -18.38 -21.68
CA LYS A 542 -18.64 -17.95 -20.27
C LYS A 542 -18.20 -16.51 -20.11
N HIS A 543 -17.15 -16.10 -20.83
CA HIS A 543 -16.64 -14.72 -20.81
C HIS A 543 -17.63 -13.75 -21.46
N ILE A 544 -18.20 -14.06 -22.63
CA ILE A 544 -19.23 -13.24 -23.28
C ILE A 544 -20.43 -13.05 -22.35
N TYR A 545 -20.89 -14.11 -21.69
CA TYR A 545 -21.99 -14.02 -20.73
C TYR A 545 -21.63 -13.16 -19.52
N TYR A 546 -20.41 -13.28 -19.00
CA TYR A 546 -19.87 -12.45 -17.92
C TYR A 546 -19.81 -10.98 -18.34
N PHE A 547 -19.32 -10.66 -19.53
CA PHE A 547 -19.29 -9.32 -20.08
C PHE A 547 -20.68 -8.67 -20.15
N MET A 548 -21.67 -9.40 -20.69
CA MET A 548 -23.05 -8.93 -20.77
C MET A 548 -23.71 -8.75 -19.40
N HIS A 549 -23.43 -9.65 -18.47
CA HIS A 549 -23.88 -9.52 -17.09
C HIS A 549 -23.32 -8.26 -16.41
N ASN A 550 -22.01 -8.01 -16.50
CA ASN A 550 -21.38 -6.83 -15.93
C ASN A 550 -21.85 -5.54 -16.63
N PHE A 551 -22.13 -5.58 -17.94
CA PHE A 551 -22.78 -4.49 -18.63
C PHE A 551 -24.13 -4.15 -18.03
N ALA A 552 -25.02 -5.14 -17.85
CA ALA A 552 -26.32 -4.94 -17.26
C ALA A 552 -26.24 -4.42 -15.80
N LYS A 553 -25.31 -4.95 -15.00
CA LYS A 553 -25.04 -4.46 -13.64
C LYS A 553 -24.58 -3.01 -13.64
N GLY A 554 -23.60 -2.66 -14.49
CA GLY A 554 -23.07 -1.31 -14.61
C GLY A 554 -24.15 -0.30 -15.05
N LEU A 555 -24.92 -0.66 -16.08
CA LEU A 555 -26.01 0.16 -16.59
C LEU A 555 -27.09 0.37 -15.53
N CYS A 556 -27.67 -0.70 -14.97
CA CYS A 556 -28.74 -0.60 -13.98
C CYS A 556 -28.31 0.17 -12.75
N SER A 557 -27.13 -0.15 -12.20
CA SER A 557 -26.63 0.54 -11.01
C SER A 557 -26.21 1.99 -11.28
N GLY A 558 -25.76 2.31 -12.50
CA GLY A 558 -25.49 3.67 -12.94
C GLY A 558 -26.77 4.54 -12.94
N TRP A 559 -27.83 4.06 -13.57
CA TRP A 559 -29.10 4.78 -13.70
C TRP A 559 -29.92 4.83 -12.41
N THR A 560 -29.81 3.84 -11.53
CA THR A 560 -30.46 3.83 -10.21
C THR A 560 -29.60 4.44 -9.11
N ALA A 561 -28.46 5.01 -9.45
CA ALA A 561 -27.47 5.49 -8.50
C ALA A 561 -27.05 4.43 -7.44
N GLY A 562 -27.22 3.12 -7.75
CA GLY A 562 -26.93 2.00 -6.87
C GLY A 562 -27.94 1.77 -5.74
N LEU A 563 -29.08 2.48 -5.71
CA LEU A 563 -30.09 2.37 -4.64
C LEU A 563 -30.71 0.97 -4.52
N LEU A 564 -30.78 0.23 -5.63
CA LEU A 564 -31.36 -1.12 -5.68
C LEU A 564 -30.36 -2.23 -5.30
N ILE A 565 -29.10 -1.87 -5.01
CA ILE A 565 -28.10 -2.86 -4.62
C ILE A 565 -28.32 -3.25 -3.16
N ASN A 566 -28.34 -4.58 -2.93
CA ASN A 566 -28.36 -5.09 -1.56
C ASN A 566 -27.00 -4.83 -0.88
N ALA A 567 -27.02 -4.40 0.37
CA ALA A 567 -25.84 -4.03 1.13
C ALA A 567 -26.01 -4.37 2.61
N PRO A 568 -24.92 -4.57 3.36
CA PRO A 568 -24.96 -4.84 4.80
C PRO A 568 -25.75 -3.79 5.58
N ARG A 569 -26.37 -4.23 6.68
CA ARG A 569 -27.02 -3.33 7.64
C ARG A 569 -25.92 -2.65 8.47
N SER A 570 -25.63 -1.39 8.17
CA SER A 570 -24.65 -0.56 8.86
C SER A 570 -25.06 0.90 8.79
N ALA A 571 -24.50 1.73 9.66
CA ALA A 571 -24.62 3.19 9.58
C ALA A 571 -24.04 3.75 8.27
N LEU A 572 -23.16 2.99 7.58
CA LEU A 572 -22.57 3.30 6.27
C LEU A 572 -23.17 2.47 5.12
N LYS A 573 -24.41 2.00 5.24
CA LYS A 573 -25.10 1.21 4.20
C LYS A 573 -25.01 1.86 2.80
N ARG A 574 -25.16 3.16 2.73
CA ARG A 574 -25.11 3.88 1.45
C ARG A 574 -23.74 3.81 0.79
N GLU A 575 -22.69 3.81 1.58
CA GLU A 575 -21.31 3.71 1.14
C GLU A 575 -21.01 2.31 0.55
N TYR A 576 -21.51 1.23 1.15
CA TYR A 576 -21.48 -0.12 0.57
C TYR A 576 -22.17 -0.19 -0.80
N GLN A 577 -23.34 0.45 -0.94
CA GLN A 577 -24.05 0.54 -2.22
C GLN A 577 -23.26 1.31 -3.28
N ARG A 578 -22.61 2.42 -2.89
CA ARG A 578 -21.75 3.22 -3.78
C ARG A 578 -20.53 2.45 -4.23
N LEU A 579 -19.89 1.71 -3.31
CA LEU A 579 -18.74 0.86 -3.63
C LEU A 579 -19.16 -0.20 -4.65
N ALA A 580 -20.23 -0.95 -4.42
CA ALA A 580 -20.71 -1.97 -5.34
C ALA A 580 -21.11 -1.38 -6.71
N ARG A 581 -21.77 -0.21 -6.75
CA ARG A 581 -22.06 0.50 -8.01
C ARG A 581 -20.81 0.79 -8.80
N LEU A 582 -19.78 1.36 -8.16
CA LEU A 582 -18.52 1.71 -8.83
C LEU A 582 -17.75 0.46 -9.24
N SER A 583 -17.80 -0.61 -8.46
CA SER A 583 -17.22 -1.92 -8.80
C SER A 583 -17.91 -2.52 -10.03
N HIS A 584 -19.26 -2.45 -10.16
CA HIS A 584 -19.98 -2.86 -11.36
C HIS A 584 -19.52 -2.09 -12.62
N ALA A 585 -19.37 -0.78 -12.51
CA ALA A 585 -18.89 0.05 -13.61
C ALA A 585 -17.42 -0.29 -13.95
N TYR A 586 -16.59 -0.49 -12.94
CA TYR A 586 -15.19 -0.85 -13.09
C TYR A 586 -15.00 -2.19 -13.81
N ALA A 587 -15.72 -3.24 -13.39
CA ALA A 587 -15.64 -4.57 -13.97
C ALA A 587 -15.89 -4.56 -15.49
N TRP A 588 -16.91 -3.83 -15.93
CA TRP A 588 -17.20 -3.72 -17.37
C TRP A 588 -16.18 -2.86 -18.12
N LEU A 589 -15.67 -1.76 -17.52
CA LEU A 589 -14.60 -0.94 -18.10
C LEU A 589 -13.29 -1.71 -18.25
N ALA A 590 -12.93 -2.50 -17.25
CA ALA A 590 -11.73 -3.34 -17.28
C ALA A 590 -11.80 -4.35 -18.42
N ASP A 591 -12.91 -5.05 -18.53
CA ASP A 591 -13.16 -6.05 -19.56
C ASP A 591 -13.19 -5.43 -20.98
N LEU A 592 -13.93 -4.32 -21.16
CA LEU A 592 -13.92 -3.56 -22.41
C LEU A 592 -12.51 -3.11 -22.81
N SER A 593 -11.68 -2.73 -21.84
CA SER A 593 -10.30 -2.32 -22.10
C SER A 593 -9.43 -3.47 -22.58
N LEU A 594 -9.61 -4.66 -22.03
CA LEU A 594 -8.91 -5.87 -22.46
C LEU A 594 -9.32 -6.29 -23.89
N ILE A 595 -10.62 -6.27 -24.19
CA ILE A 595 -11.16 -6.60 -25.52
C ILE A 595 -10.69 -5.62 -26.59
N TYR A 596 -10.71 -4.31 -26.30
CA TYR A 596 -10.40 -3.25 -27.27
C TYR A 596 -8.90 -3.01 -27.43
N LEU A 597 -8.13 -3.00 -26.34
CA LEU A 597 -6.72 -2.63 -26.33
C LEU A 597 -5.78 -3.84 -26.35
N GLY A 598 -6.18 -4.98 -25.73
CA GLY A 598 -5.36 -6.16 -25.66
C GLY A 598 -3.91 -5.87 -25.23
N GLY A 599 -2.93 -6.32 -26.00
CA GLY A 599 -1.50 -6.06 -25.76
C GLY A 599 -1.07 -4.62 -25.79
N ASP A 600 -1.85 -3.71 -26.40
CA ASP A 600 -1.55 -2.27 -26.41
C ASP A 600 -1.65 -1.62 -25.03
N LEU A 601 -2.31 -2.25 -24.06
CA LEU A 601 -2.36 -1.77 -22.68
C LEU A 601 -0.96 -1.62 -22.07
N LYS A 602 0.00 -2.48 -22.42
CA LYS A 602 1.39 -2.37 -21.98
C LYS A 602 2.06 -1.07 -22.48
N ARG A 603 1.65 -0.55 -23.62
CA ARG A 603 2.18 0.69 -24.22
C ARG A 603 1.35 1.92 -23.88
N LYS A 604 0.06 1.74 -23.56
CA LYS A 604 -0.86 2.81 -23.19
C LYS A 604 -0.96 2.97 -21.66
N GLU A 605 0.20 3.08 -21.01
CA GLU A 605 0.37 3.11 -19.57
C GLU A 605 -0.55 4.11 -18.85
N ARG A 606 -0.85 5.27 -19.46
CA ARG A 606 -1.77 6.25 -18.88
C ARG A 606 -3.20 5.74 -18.75
N LEU A 607 -3.64 4.86 -19.66
CA LEU A 607 -4.97 4.24 -19.57
C LEU A 607 -4.95 3.14 -18.53
N SER A 608 -3.90 2.31 -18.51
CA SER A 608 -3.66 1.31 -17.48
C SER A 608 -3.65 1.94 -16.08
N ALA A 609 -2.90 3.05 -15.90
CA ALA A 609 -2.83 3.78 -14.63
C ALA A 609 -4.19 4.31 -14.15
N ARG A 610 -5.08 4.78 -15.04
CA ARG A 610 -6.42 5.22 -14.64
C ARG A 610 -7.29 4.06 -14.14
N LEU A 611 -7.17 2.89 -14.75
CA LEU A 611 -7.85 1.70 -14.27
C LEU A 611 -7.22 1.19 -12.96
N ALA A 612 -5.90 1.26 -12.83
CA ALA A 612 -5.20 0.97 -11.58
C ALA A 612 -5.68 1.87 -10.43
N ASP A 613 -5.78 3.18 -10.65
CA ASP A 613 -6.33 4.13 -9.68
C ASP A 613 -7.77 3.76 -9.30
N GLY A 614 -8.62 3.49 -10.30
CA GLY A 614 -10.02 3.10 -10.06
C GLY A 614 -10.14 1.90 -9.14
N MET A 615 -9.39 0.82 -9.42
CA MET A 615 -9.37 -0.39 -8.60
C MET A 615 -8.83 -0.13 -7.19
N SER A 616 -7.73 0.58 -7.11
CA SER A 616 -7.04 0.83 -5.83
C SER A 616 -7.90 1.67 -4.88
N TYR A 617 -8.54 2.73 -5.37
CA TYR A 617 -9.43 3.53 -4.53
C TYR A 617 -10.66 2.74 -4.07
N LEU A 618 -11.18 1.81 -4.87
CA LEU A 618 -12.26 0.92 -4.44
C LEU A 618 -11.78 -0.09 -3.40
N TYR A 619 -10.56 -0.63 -3.54
CA TYR A 619 -9.95 -1.50 -2.54
C TYR A 619 -9.74 -0.77 -1.20
N MET A 620 -9.23 0.46 -1.24
CA MET A 620 -9.05 1.28 -0.03
C MET A 620 -10.39 1.69 0.62
N ALA A 621 -11.43 1.93 -0.18
CA ALA A 621 -12.78 2.15 0.36
C ALA A 621 -13.30 0.90 1.07
N MET A 622 -13.07 -0.29 0.50
CA MET A 622 -13.41 -1.57 1.12
C MET A 622 -12.65 -1.77 2.44
N ALA A 623 -11.35 -1.48 2.46
CA ALA A 623 -10.53 -1.52 3.66
C ALA A 623 -11.05 -0.57 4.75
N SER A 624 -11.44 0.65 4.37
CA SER A 624 -12.00 1.65 5.30
C SER A 624 -13.33 1.21 5.89
N LEU A 625 -14.20 0.60 5.10
CA LEU A 625 -15.47 0.04 5.58
C LEU A 625 -15.25 -1.12 6.56
N ARG A 626 -14.27 -1.99 6.28
CA ARG A 626 -13.90 -3.07 7.20
C ARG A 626 -13.32 -2.55 8.51
N TYR A 627 -12.41 -1.58 8.44
CA TYR A 627 -11.80 -0.98 9.62
C TYR A 627 -12.85 -0.27 10.49
N TYR A 628 -13.80 0.43 9.88
CA TYR A 628 -14.95 1.00 10.58
C TYR A 628 -15.81 -0.08 11.25
N GLN A 629 -16.12 -1.16 10.56
CA GLN A 629 -16.97 -2.24 11.09
C GLN A 629 -16.40 -2.87 12.38
N GLN A 630 -15.08 -2.87 12.55
CA GLN A 630 -14.43 -3.32 13.77
C GLN A 630 -14.59 -2.36 14.96
N ASN A 631 -14.97 -1.11 14.70
CA ASN A 631 -15.05 0.00 15.65
C ASN A 631 -16.38 0.79 15.51
N GLU A 632 -17.46 0.13 15.08
CA GLU A 632 -18.72 0.76 14.65
C GLU A 632 -19.44 1.54 15.77
N GLU A 633 -19.12 1.29 17.03
CA GLU A 633 -19.74 1.93 18.18
C GLU A 633 -19.32 3.40 18.38
N HIS A 634 -18.27 3.87 17.71
CA HIS A 634 -17.68 5.19 17.92
C HIS A 634 -17.97 6.15 16.77
N GLU A 635 -18.61 7.30 17.07
CA GLU A 635 -18.99 8.30 16.06
C GLU A 635 -17.76 8.97 15.39
N ASP A 636 -16.65 9.14 16.11
CA ASP A 636 -15.40 9.65 15.55
C ASP A 636 -14.81 8.72 14.50
N GLN A 637 -14.89 7.39 14.72
CA GLN A 637 -14.51 6.38 13.71
C GLN A 637 -15.38 6.51 12.46
N LYS A 638 -16.67 6.71 12.62
CA LYS A 638 -17.60 6.91 11.50
C LYS A 638 -17.29 8.15 10.68
N LEU A 639 -16.92 9.25 11.32
CA LEU A 639 -16.55 10.49 10.61
C LEU A 639 -15.27 10.29 9.78
N HIS A 640 -14.23 9.66 10.34
CA HIS A 640 -13.00 9.31 9.61
C HIS A 640 -13.30 8.36 8.44
N ALA A 641 -14.05 7.29 8.67
CA ALA A 641 -14.44 6.34 7.64
C ALA A 641 -15.25 7.02 6.51
N LYS A 642 -16.19 7.91 6.87
CA LYS A 642 -17.00 8.63 5.90
C LYS A 642 -16.17 9.55 5.01
N TRP A 643 -15.20 10.26 5.58
CA TRP A 643 -14.25 11.08 4.81
C TRP A 643 -13.45 10.19 3.85
N ALA A 644 -12.85 9.13 4.38
CA ALA A 644 -12.00 8.20 3.65
C ALA A 644 -12.72 7.57 2.45
N VAL A 645 -13.92 7.01 2.66
CA VAL A 645 -14.68 6.40 1.55
C VAL A 645 -15.20 7.42 0.56
N THR A 646 -15.58 8.63 1.02
CA THR A 646 -16.02 9.71 0.13
C THR A 646 -14.88 10.15 -0.79
N TYR A 647 -13.68 10.35 -0.24
CA TYR A 647 -12.47 10.64 -0.99
C TYR A 647 -12.17 9.54 -2.02
N CYS A 648 -12.21 8.27 -1.60
CA CYS A 648 -11.97 7.14 -2.49
C CYS A 648 -12.98 7.08 -3.65
N PHE A 649 -14.27 7.27 -3.38
CA PHE A 649 -15.29 7.23 -4.44
C PHE A 649 -15.15 8.38 -5.43
N TYR A 650 -14.81 9.58 -4.95
CA TYR A 650 -14.49 10.71 -5.82
C TYR A 650 -13.32 10.38 -6.74
N GLN A 651 -12.22 9.90 -6.19
CA GLN A 651 -11.01 9.58 -6.98
C GLN A 651 -11.25 8.41 -7.94
N ALA A 652 -11.94 7.35 -7.51
CA ALA A 652 -12.27 6.20 -8.35
C ALA A 652 -13.15 6.62 -9.54
N GLN A 653 -14.22 7.39 -9.30
CA GLN A 653 -15.09 7.86 -10.37
C GLN A 653 -14.35 8.83 -11.32
N LYS A 654 -13.54 9.74 -10.79
CA LYS A 654 -12.68 10.65 -11.57
C LYS A 654 -11.73 9.88 -12.49
N ALA A 655 -11.12 8.81 -11.98
CA ALA A 655 -10.22 7.95 -12.76
C ALA A 655 -10.96 7.25 -13.90
N MET A 656 -12.12 6.63 -13.62
CA MET A 656 -12.96 5.95 -14.62
C MET A 656 -13.50 6.93 -15.68
N LEU A 657 -13.96 8.11 -15.29
CA LEU A 657 -14.40 9.15 -16.24
C LEU A 657 -13.23 9.66 -17.10
N SER A 658 -12.05 9.81 -16.50
CA SER A 658 -10.84 10.17 -17.23
C SER A 658 -10.41 9.07 -18.21
N PHE A 659 -10.62 7.80 -17.87
CA PHE A 659 -10.41 6.67 -18.77
C PHE A 659 -11.36 6.78 -19.99
N CYS A 660 -12.66 6.93 -19.77
CA CYS A 660 -13.65 7.09 -20.85
C CYS A 660 -13.32 8.29 -21.76
N ARG A 661 -12.96 9.45 -21.18
CA ARG A 661 -12.58 10.66 -21.93
C ARG A 661 -11.36 10.45 -22.82
N ASN A 662 -10.40 9.63 -22.38
CA ASN A 662 -9.14 9.38 -23.09
C ASN A 662 -9.14 8.06 -23.86
N PHE A 663 -10.28 7.38 -23.95
CA PHE A 663 -10.42 6.16 -24.73
C PHE A 663 -10.04 6.40 -26.18
N PRO A 664 -9.34 5.48 -26.87
CA PRO A 664 -8.85 5.71 -28.24
C PRO A 664 -9.96 6.04 -29.23
N SER A 665 -11.08 5.32 -29.18
CA SER A 665 -12.29 5.64 -29.94
C SER A 665 -13.13 6.64 -29.15
N LYS A 666 -13.11 7.90 -29.56
CA LYS A 666 -13.86 8.98 -28.87
C LYS A 666 -15.38 8.75 -28.84
N PRO A 667 -16.05 8.30 -29.95
CA PRO A 667 -17.46 7.97 -29.90
C PRO A 667 -17.78 6.85 -28.92
N LEU A 668 -16.97 5.78 -28.90
CA LEU A 668 -17.16 4.68 -27.97
C LEU A 668 -16.92 5.11 -26.52
N GLY A 669 -15.86 5.87 -26.24
CA GLY A 669 -15.59 6.41 -24.91
C GLY A 669 -16.72 7.31 -24.39
N PHE A 670 -17.35 8.13 -25.28
CA PHE A 670 -18.51 8.93 -24.94
C PHE A 670 -19.73 8.05 -24.64
N LEU A 671 -20.03 7.06 -25.49
CA LEU A 671 -21.14 6.12 -25.27
C LEU A 671 -21.01 5.37 -23.94
N VAL A 672 -19.85 4.81 -23.68
CA VAL A 672 -19.53 4.11 -22.42
C VAL A 672 -19.75 5.02 -21.22
N ARG A 673 -19.28 6.27 -21.30
CA ARG A 673 -19.49 7.26 -20.24
C ARG A 673 -20.99 7.48 -19.98
N VAL A 674 -21.81 7.66 -21.01
CA VAL A 674 -23.25 7.90 -20.85
C VAL A 674 -23.95 6.68 -20.28
N LEU A 675 -23.58 5.48 -20.68
CA LEU A 675 -24.18 4.24 -20.22
C LEU A 675 -23.90 3.98 -18.72
N LEU A 676 -22.65 4.15 -18.29
CA LEU A 676 -22.22 3.86 -16.90
C LEU A 676 -22.38 5.04 -15.94
N PHE A 677 -22.22 6.25 -16.46
CA PHE A 677 -22.24 7.49 -15.66
C PHE A 677 -23.19 8.52 -16.30
N PRO A 678 -24.51 8.20 -16.40
CA PRO A 678 -25.48 9.07 -17.08
C PRO A 678 -25.54 10.47 -16.48
N PHE A 679 -25.31 10.60 -15.19
CA PHE A 679 -25.34 11.86 -14.46
C PHE A 679 -23.94 12.49 -14.29
N GLY A 680 -22.92 11.99 -15.00
CA GLY A 680 -21.54 12.47 -14.92
C GLY A 680 -20.85 12.19 -13.58
N GLN A 681 -20.09 13.17 -13.08
CA GLN A 681 -19.39 13.09 -11.79
C GLN A 681 -20.39 13.30 -10.65
N THR A 682 -20.83 12.22 -10.02
CA THR A 682 -21.78 12.24 -8.89
C THR A 682 -21.14 11.98 -7.53
N MET A 683 -19.90 11.55 -7.52
CA MET A 683 -19.10 11.43 -6.30
C MET A 683 -18.28 12.72 -6.18
N HIS A 684 -18.41 13.38 -5.04
CA HIS A 684 -17.74 14.65 -4.75
C HIS A 684 -16.61 14.44 -3.75
N TYR A 685 -15.66 15.36 -3.73
CA TYR A 685 -14.65 15.43 -2.67
C TYR A 685 -15.34 15.66 -1.31
N PRO A 686 -14.75 15.21 -0.19
CA PRO A 686 -15.29 15.56 1.12
C PRO A 686 -15.54 17.05 1.25
N GLY A 687 -16.64 17.43 1.88
CA GLY A 687 -17.04 18.83 1.95
C GLY A 687 -16.64 19.50 3.27
N ASP A 688 -16.57 20.82 3.27
CA ASP A 688 -16.07 21.68 4.34
C ASP A 688 -16.61 21.33 5.74
N ARG A 689 -17.89 20.96 5.85
CA ARG A 689 -18.48 20.56 7.13
C ARG A 689 -17.84 19.28 7.68
N LEU A 690 -17.51 18.32 6.84
CA LEU A 690 -16.86 17.09 7.25
C LEU A 690 -15.40 17.35 7.60
N ASP A 691 -14.74 18.18 6.81
CA ASP A 691 -13.36 18.63 7.04
C ASP A 691 -13.24 19.36 8.38
N HIS A 692 -14.14 20.30 8.67
CA HIS A 692 -14.22 20.96 9.97
C HIS A 692 -14.33 19.95 11.13
N HIS A 693 -15.26 19.00 11.05
CA HIS A 693 -15.42 17.99 12.10
C HIS A 693 -14.14 17.15 12.32
N LEU A 694 -13.47 16.73 11.24
CA LEU A 694 -12.23 15.97 11.35
C LEU A 694 -11.08 16.80 11.95
N ALA A 695 -10.93 18.04 11.51
CA ALA A 695 -9.94 18.96 12.07
C ALA A 695 -10.14 19.15 13.57
N GLN A 696 -11.38 19.31 14.03
CA GLN A 696 -11.70 19.42 15.45
C GLN A 696 -11.40 18.13 16.21
N LEU A 697 -11.61 16.95 15.60
CA LEU A 697 -11.26 15.64 16.21
C LEU A 697 -9.75 15.51 16.41
N MET A 698 -8.92 15.96 15.46
CA MET A 698 -7.46 15.90 15.61
C MET A 698 -6.93 16.69 16.81
N MET A 699 -7.64 17.76 17.20
CA MET A 699 -7.23 18.68 18.26
C MET A 699 -7.76 18.35 19.66
N ARG A 700 -8.40 17.18 19.82
CA ARG A 700 -9.00 16.73 21.09
C ARG A 700 -8.90 15.22 21.26
N ASN A 701 -9.12 14.74 22.48
CA ASN A 701 -9.20 13.30 22.76
C ASN A 701 -10.44 12.69 22.07
N ASN A 702 -10.24 11.52 21.47
CA ASN A 702 -11.28 10.72 20.85
C ASN A 702 -10.76 9.30 20.69
N HIS A 703 -11.66 8.35 20.44
CA HIS A 703 -11.33 6.93 20.38
C HIS A 703 -10.32 6.61 19.26
N TYR A 704 -10.48 7.21 18.07
CA TYR A 704 -9.54 6.99 16.96
C TYR A 704 -8.13 7.47 17.31
N ARG A 705 -8.00 8.70 17.85
CA ARG A 705 -6.72 9.24 18.29
C ARG A 705 -6.01 8.35 19.32
N ASP A 706 -6.77 7.86 20.30
CA ASP A 706 -6.22 7.01 21.37
C ASP A 706 -5.80 5.63 20.82
N GLY A 707 -6.56 5.07 19.88
CA GLY A 707 -6.20 3.83 19.21
C GLY A 707 -4.91 3.92 18.40
N ILE A 708 -4.73 4.99 17.62
CA ILE A 708 -3.51 5.14 16.81
C ILE A 708 -2.26 5.50 17.64
N LYS A 709 -2.42 6.09 18.82
CA LYS A 709 -1.30 6.30 19.75
C LYS A 709 -0.63 4.99 20.15
N GLN A 710 -1.39 3.90 20.30
CA GLN A 710 -0.85 2.58 20.68
C GLN A 710 0.03 1.97 19.57
N SER A 711 -0.13 2.41 18.32
CA SER A 711 0.62 1.88 17.19
C SER A 711 1.96 2.59 16.94
N ILE A 712 2.27 3.65 17.65
CA ILE A 712 3.52 4.40 17.56
C ILE A 712 4.24 4.46 18.92
N TYR A 713 5.51 4.89 18.87
CA TYR A 713 6.29 5.10 20.07
C TYR A 713 5.92 6.40 20.77
N LEU A 714 5.65 6.29 22.08
CA LEU A 714 5.58 7.38 23.03
C LEU A 714 6.35 6.95 24.30
N SER A 715 7.22 7.82 24.84
CA SER A 715 7.98 7.51 26.06
C SER A 715 7.15 7.67 27.33
N GLY A 716 6.11 8.50 27.27
CA GLY A 716 5.22 8.80 28.40
C GLY A 716 5.79 9.75 29.46
N ASP A 717 7.05 10.20 29.33
CA ASP A 717 7.75 11.04 30.31
C ASP A 717 7.84 12.52 29.92
N ALA A 718 7.23 12.94 28.82
CA ALA A 718 7.25 14.30 28.28
C ALA A 718 8.66 14.86 27.95
N LYS A 719 9.66 14.00 27.79
CA LYS A 719 11.01 14.43 27.40
C LYS A 719 11.23 14.41 25.90
N GLN A 720 10.64 13.43 25.21
CA GLN A 720 10.74 13.31 23.77
C GLN A 720 9.87 14.36 23.05
N PRO A 721 10.24 14.82 21.85
CA PRO A 721 9.55 15.92 21.17
C PRO A 721 8.06 15.68 20.92
N ILE A 722 7.66 14.45 20.55
CA ILE A 722 6.26 14.09 20.32
C ILE A 722 5.50 14.02 21.64
N ASP A 723 6.12 13.49 22.72
CA ASP A 723 5.53 13.45 24.06
C ASP A 723 5.31 14.85 24.64
N LYS A 724 6.23 15.80 24.40
CA LYS A 724 6.04 17.22 24.77
C LYS A 724 4.81 17.83 24.10
N MET A 725 4.59 17.54 22.82
CA MET A 725 3.40 17.97 22.09
C MET A 725 2.12 17.38 22.68
N GLU A 726 2.13 16.07 22.92
CA GLU A 726 0.97 15.38 23.48
C GLU A 726 0.67 15.86 24.91
N HIS A 727 1.71 16.02 25.75
CA HIS A 727 1.57 16.52 27.12
C HIS A 727 0.94 17.94 27.15
N ALA A 728 1.47 18.85 26.33
CA ALA A 728 0.91 20.20 26.22
C ALA A 728 -0.54 20.21 25.73
N LEU A 729 -0.88 19.32 24.77
CA LEU A 729 -2.26 19.14 24.32
C LEU A 729 -3.17 18.67 25.46
N GLN A 730 -2.73 17.65 26.22
CA GLN A 730 -3.53 17.11 27.33
C GLN A 730 -3.77 18.15 28.43
N LEU A 731 -2.77 18.94 28.76
CA LEU A 731 -2.93 20.05 29.71
C LEU A 731 -3.95 21.08 29.22
N LEU A 732 -3.91 21.47 27.95
CA LEU A 732 -4.88 22.39 27.33
C LEU A 732 -6.30 21.83 27.33
N ILE A 733 -6.47 20.53 27.10
CA ILE A 733 -7.77 19.85 27.13
C ILE A 733 -8.31 19.81 28.57
N ASN A 734 -7.50 19.33 29.51
CA ASN A 734 -7.89 19.12 30.91
C ASN A 734 -8.25 20.42 31.64
N HIS A 735 -7.60 21.54 31.27
CA HIS A 735 -7.81 22.86 31.89
C HIS A 735 -8.53 23.85 30.97
N GLY A 736 -9.26 23.36 29.96
CA GLY A 736 -10.02 24.22 29.04
C GLY A 736 -11.03 25.13 29.70
N ASP A 737 -11.58 24.72 30.84
CA ASP A 737 -12.52 25.53 31.63
C ASP A 737 -11.88 26.80 32.21
N LEU A 738 -10.64 26.71 32.69
CA LEU A 738 -9.89 27.88 33.16
C LEU A 738 -9.68 28.90 32.04
N TYR A 739 -9.43 28.46 30.82
CA TYR A 739 -9.32 29.36 29.66
C TYR A 739 -10.66 30.00 29.30
N ARG A 740 -11.79 29.36 29.53
CA ARG A 740 -13.12 29.97 29.36
C ARG A 740 -13.44 30.97 30.42
N LYS A 741 -12.95 30.76 31.65
CA LYS A 741 -13.10 31.68 32.78
C LYS A 741 -12.38 33.00 32.53
N ILE A 742 -11.24 32.99 31.85
CA ILE A 742 -10.43 34.19 31.54
C ILE A 742 -10.45 34.44 30.02
N LYS A 743 -11.43 35.20 29.57
CA LYS A 743 -11.63 35.51 28.15
C LYS A 743 -10.43 36.17 27.46
N ASP A 744 -9.67 36.98 28.23
CA ASP A 744 -8.53 37.77 27.73
C ASP A 744 -7.18 37.06 27.80
N LEU A 745 -7.12 35.84 28.35
CA LEU A 745 -5.85 35.09 28.53
C LEU A 745 -5.05 34.97 27.23
N LYS A 746 -5.73 34.74 26.10
CA LYS A 746 -5.11 34.59 24.78
C LYS A 746 -4.43 35.89 24.28
N ARG A 747 -4.76 37.06 24.87
CA ARG A 747 -4.21 38.37 24.51
C ARG A 747 -3.02 38.77 25.37
N PHE A 748 -2.77 38.04 26.47
CA PHE A 748 -1.67 38.40 27.38
C PHE A 748 -0.33 38.10 26.69
N LYS A 749 0.59 39.09 26.79
CA LYS A 749 1.99 38.89 26.40
C LYS A 749 2.61 37.86 27.33
N PHE A 750 3.42 36.95 26.76
CA PHE A 750 4.01 35.88 27.52
C PHE A 750 4.83 36.35 28.69
N ASP A 751 5.66 37.37 28.47
CA ASP A 751 6.53 37.98 29.50
C ASP A 751 5.76 38.67 30.64
N ALA A 752 4.52 39.11 30.40
CA ALA A 752 3.68 39.78 31.38
C ALA A 752 2.58 38.89 31.96
N LEU A 753 2.54 37.61 31.58
CA LEU A 753 1.45 36.71 31.91
C LEU A 753 1.30 36.51 33.42
N LYS A 754 2.41 36.26 34.09
CA LYS A 754 2.46 36.03 35.56
C LYS A 754 1.89 37.21 36.33
N GLU A 755 2.31 38.46 35.98
CA GLU A 755 1.83 39.67 36.57
C GLU A 755 0.34 39.90 36.29
N GLN A 756 -0.11 39.69 35.08
CA GLN A 756 -1.52 39.88 34.70
C GLN A 756 -2.45 38.87 35.38
N LEU A 757 -1.98 37.63 35.56
CA LEU A 757 -2.71 36.61 36.33
C LEU A 757 -2.76 36.97 37.82
N ALA A 758 -1.67 37.48 38.39
CA ALA A 758 -1.65 37.91 39.78
C ALA A 758 -2.65 39.04 40.06
N ILE A 759 -2.79 40.00 39.13
CA ILE A 759 -3.83 41.06 39.21
C ILE A 759 -5.24 40.42 39.26
N LYS A 760 -5.48 39.34 38.51
CA LYS A 760 -6.78 38.65 38.51
C LYS A 760 -7.04 37.87 39.79
N VAL A 761 -5.98 37.34 40.43
CA VAL A 761 -6.07 36.73 41.76
C VAL A 761 -6.42 37.83 42.79
N GLY A 762 -5.75 38.98 42.74
CA GLY A 762 -6.06 40.08 43.60
C GLY A 762 -7.50 40.65 43.49
N LYS A 763 -8.12 40.47 42.31
CA LYS A 763 -9.53 40.82 42.04
C LYS A 763 -10.52 39.75 42.42
N GLY A 764 -10.06 38.54 42.87
CA GLY A 764 -10.90 37.41 43.19
C GLY A 764 -11.51 36.71 41.95
N GLU A 765 -11.00 36.98 40.74
CA GLU A 765 -11.42 36.32 39.50
C GLU A 765 -10.77 34.92 39.35
N LEU A 766 -9.63 34.70 40.02
CA LEU A 766 -8.88 33.45 40.11
C LEU A 766 -8.45 33.14 41.53
N THR A 767 -8.31 31.84 41.82
CA THR A 767 -7.56 31.38 43.00
C THR A 767 -6.07 31.30 42.68
N GLN A 768 -5.21 31.25 43.70
CA GLN A 768 -3.78 31.05 43.51
C GLN A 768 -3.47 29.72 42.81
N GLN A 769 -4.18 28.67 43.17
CA GLN A 769 -4.02 27.33 42.54
C GLN A 769 -4.39 27.31 41.04
N GLU A 770 -5.46 28.05 40.66
CA GLU A 770 -5.83 28.21 39.24
C GLU A 770 -4.78 28.99 38.47
N MET A 771 -4.20 30.04 39.07
CA MET A 771 -3.10 30.81 38.52
C MET A 771 -1.88 29.92 38.28
N ASP A 772 -1.44 29.12 39.27
CA ASP A 772 -0.28 28.24 39.16
C ASP A 772 -0.50 27.17 38.10
N THR A 773 -1.73 26.65 38.02
CA THR A 773 -2.13 25.71 36.93
C THR A 773 -2.00 26.33 35.56
N LEU A 774 -2.52 27.56 35.36
CA LEU A 774 -2.43 28.28 34.07
C LEU A 774 -0.97 28.56 33.68
N ILE A 775 -0.13 28.92 34.65
CA ILE A 775 1.31 29.13 34.40
C ILE A 775 1.96 27.81 33.94
N ALA A 776 1.64 26.68 34.59
CA ALA A 776 2.17 25.39 34.22
C ALA A 776 1.73 24.98 32.78
N VAL A 777 0.46 25.18 32.43
CA VAL A 777 -0.05 24.91 31.06
C VAL A 777 0.66 25.80 30.03
N GLU A 778 0.82 27.08 30.30
CA GLU A 778 1.50 28.01 29.37
C GLU A 778 3.01 27.73 29.27
N LYS A 779 3.67 27.25 30.34
CA LYS A 779 5.07 26.78 30.28
C LYS A 779 5.21 25.58 29.37
N ALA A 780 4.35 24.56 29.53
CA ALA A 780 4.35 23.37 28.66
C ALA A 780 4.06 23.76 27.19
N ARG A 781 3.11 24.66 26.97
CA ARG A 781 2.79 25.19 25.64
C ARG A 781 3.98 25.94 25.02
N TRP A 782 4.69 26.75 25.82
CA TRP A 782 5.89 27.46 25.38
C TRP A 782 7.01 26.48 24.98
N ASP A 783 7.32 25.52 25.83
CA ASP A 783 8.34 24.50 25.53
C ASP A 783 8.02 23.70 24.24
N ALA A 784 6.77 23.31 24.04
CA ALA A 784 6.35 22.52 22.88
C ALA A 784 6.51 23.25 21.53
N ILE A 785 6.41 24.60 21.50
CA ILE A 785 6.56 25.39 20.27
C ILE A 785 8.01 25.82 19.99
N GLN A 786 8.97 25.58 20.88
CA GLN A 786 10.37 25.95 20.67
C GLN A 786 11.01 25.15 19.53
N VAL A 787 12.04 25.74 18.94
CA VAL A 787 12.92 25.14 17.94
C VAL A 787 14.34 25.09 18.49
N ASP A 788 15.18 24.26 17.89
CA ASP A 788 16.57 24.15 18.27
C ASP A 788 17.37 25.37 17.83
N GLU A 789 18.26 25.82 18.68
CA GLU A 789 19.28 26.83 18.41
C GLU A 789 20.66 26.24 18.68
N PHE A 790 21.62 26.57 17.83
CA PHE A 790 23.00 26.09 17.94
C PHE A 790 23.94 27.29 18.04
N SER A 791 24.88 27.24 18.98
CA SER A 791 25.91 28.28 19.05
C SER A 791 26.76 28.30 17.77
N PHE A 792 27.20 29.46 17.37
CA PHE A 792 28.08 29.61 16.20
C PHE A 792 29.32 28.72 16.32
N GLU A 793 29.88 28.61 17.52
CA GLU A 793 31.04 27.78 17.81
C GLU A 793 30.75 26.27 17.66
N SER A 794 29.58 25.80 18.13
CA SER A 794 29.19 24.38 17.98
C SER A 794 28.98 24.02 16.53
N MET A 795 28.37 24.89 15.73
CA MET A 795 28.20 24.68 14.29
C MET A 795 29.55 24.64 13.56
N LYS A 796 30.45 25.55 13.88
CA LYS A 796 31.81 25.59 13.31
C LYS A 796 32.59 24.31 13.60
N LYS A 797 32.48 23.80 14.83
CA LYS A 797 33.13 22.54 15.27
C LYS A 797 32.37 21.29 14.86
N LYS A 798 31.22 21.40 14.20
CA LYS A 798 30.31 20.30 13.87
C LYS A 798 29.88 19.47 15.10
N SER A 799 29.84 20.10 16.29
CA SER A 799 29.40 19.42 17.52
C SER A 799 27.87 19.46 17.70
N PHE A 800 27.18 20.39 17.06
CA PHE A 800 25.72 20.52 16.97
C PHE A 800 24.95 20.28 18.29
N ALA A 801 25.49 20.73 19.44
CA ALA A 801 24.78 20.72 20.70
C ALA A 801 23.75 21.86 20.73
N SER A 802 22.47 21.54 20.88
CA SER A 802 21.40 22.56 21.01
C SER A 802 21.55 23.29 22.34
N VAL A 803 21.40 24.61 22.33
CA VAL A 803 21.42 25.45 23.54
C VAL A 803 20.00 25.85 23.97
N THR A 804 18.97 25.43 23.30
CA THR A 804 17.56 25.83 23.51
C THR A 804 17.10 25.51 24.94
N ASP A 805 17.51 24.40 25.52
CA ASP A 805 17.15 24.03 26.90
C ASP A 805 17.87 24.89 27.97
N MET A 806 18.92 25.65 27.58
CA MET A 806 19.64 26.57 28.43
C MET A 806 19.06 27.99 28.40
N LEU A 807 18.15 28.25 27.45
CA LEU A 807 17.50 29.54 27.34
C LEU A 807 16.45 29.71 28.45
N PRO A 808 16.40 30.87 29.11
CA PRO A 808 15.45 31.11 30.19
C PRO A 808 14.01 31.04 29.67
N ASN A 809 13.15 30.34 30.39
CA ASN A 809 11.73 30.40 30.14
C ASN A 809 11.19 31.74 30.64
N PRO A 810 10.55 32.57 29.82
CA PRO A 810 10.05 33.88 30.24
C PRO A 810 9.00 33.80 31.37
N LEU A 811 8.53 32.62 31.72
CA LEU A 811 7.59 32.40 32.84
C LEU A 811 8.26 31.89 34.13
N ASP A 812 9.59 31.67 34.13
CA ASP A 812 10.33 31.38 35.33
C ASP A 812 10.60 32.69 36.10
#